data_6d4a7b9932fe6ba7b3df4b18fd579815
#
_entry.id   6d4a7b9932fe6ba7b3df4b18fd579815
#
_cell.length_a   1.000
_cell.length_b   1.000
_cell.length_c   1.000
_cell.angle_alpha   90.00
_cell.angle_beta   90.00
_cell.angle_gamma   90.00
#
_symmetry.space_group_name_H-M   'P 1'
#
loop_
_entity.id
_entity.type
_entity.pdbx_description
1 polymer ?
#
loop_
_entity_poly.entity_id
_entity_poly.type
_entity_poly.pdbx_seq_one_letter_code
_entity_poly.pdbx_strand_id
1 'polypeptide(L)'
;DEVHYMGDPERGTAWEESILLSPPGVQLICLSATVPNLDEVADWIRSAHGDLTSVSSDHRVVPLEHRYFLDGKAHLIVDADGRRRSSFKGVGGELARRIQRPGNWGEAPARSWSDEDDQIQSSDERRPGANKPRERKAAEPWEVLRALEKESLTPAIYFLFSRRACEEAAESCIALGTVPHGMDLVREAKQRLADLSPADRSLRQISLLFRLLPRGIAVHHAGLLPVVKMLVEELFQSGRLRAVFATETLALGINMPARTVAVGEMSKWDGRQHRLLTPNEYRQMTGRAGRRGIDERGVSVILYSPWVSFERTLDIVTGDLLPLDSAFKPSYSTAMNLWRQPGDQERLADLYARSFRRFQQAARLDDLATERDEQRQHFERMATEAASDPITWELARELAQTERTLDQAHRAARMESRAMVGGLGKVLERFSYLAAERPTYKASLLRSIFDTNALTLAELISRRMLEGLEPSEIAEVCSWFSFDREAPMRSLPLTSRLRRLHEEVLGLQTRILDEERKAHVEVSRMINADLKGVALAWAEGDDLGEIAARSRIAEGDLVGLLQKTLDILGQLRGAVEHADVPARRQDRFDRPELLECLAEADDLLRRGVVEESYRWAVAGPPEPEEGADDWELPPERPPEPEPRDRRPPPR
;
A
#
# COMPACT_ATOMS: atom_id res chain seq x y z
N ASP A 1 -5.74 11.44 11.35
CA ASP A 1 -6.29 11.48 9.99
C ASP A 1 -6.39 10.07 9.41
N GLU A 2 -7.29 9.86 8.43
CA GLU A 2 -7.45 8.60 7.69
C GLU A 2 -7.73 7.36 8.60
N VAL A 3 -8.60 7.50 9.60
CA VAL A 3 -8.89 6.41 10.58
C VAL A 3 -9.39 5.13 9.90
N HIS A 4 -9.99 5.22 8.71
CA HIS A 4 -10.42 4.05 7.94
C HIS A 4 -9.26 3.12 7.53
N TYR A 5 -7.99 3.56 7.68
CA TYR A 5 -6.83 2.68 7.54
C TYR A 5 -6.69 1.64 8.65
N MET A 6 -7.51 1.65 9.67
CA MET A 6 -7.60 0.51 10.61
C MET A 6 -7.85 -0.83 9.91
N GLY A 7 -8.45 -0.79 8.71
CA GLY A 7 -8.64 -1.96 7.86
C GLY A 7 -7.43 -2.34 7.00
N ASP A 8 -6.34 -1.58 7.02
CA ASP A 8 -5.15 -1.88 6.23
C ASP A 8 -4.30 -2.99 6.90
N PRO A 9 -4.03 -4.12 6.21
CA PRO A 9 -3.30 -5.25 6.81
C PRO A 9 -1.88 -4.94 7.28
N GLU A 10 -1.26 -3.86 6.76
CA GLU A 10 0.12 -3.49 7.06
C GLU A 10 0.20 -2.37 8.10
N ARG A 11 -0.77 -1.45 8.11
CA ARG A 11 -0.73 -0.22 8.90
C ARG A 11 -1.83 -0.11 9.94
N GLY A 12 -2.93 -0.86 9.81
CA GLY A 12 -4.13 -0.72 10.61
C GLY A 12 -3.90 -0.80 12.11
N THR A 13 -2.97 -1.64 12.54
CA THR A 13 -2.60 -1.80 13.95
C THR A 13 -2.20 -0.48 14.61
N ALA A 14 -1.44 0.38 13.91
CA ALA A 14 -0.95 1.64 14.48
C ALA A 14 -2.10 2.61 14.84
N TRP A 15 -3.17 2.65 14.05
CA TRP A 15 -4.36 3.47 14.34
C TRP A 15 -5.11 2.96 15.58
N GLU A 16 -5.33 1.65 15.66
CA GLU A 16 -5.99 1.08 16.83
C GLU A 16 -5.17 1.24 18.10
N GLU A 17 -3.85 0.96 18.05
CA GLU A 17 -2.95 1.17 19.19
C GLU A 17 -2.91 2.65 19.63
N SER A 18 -2.92 3.59 18.68
CA SER A 18 -2.96 5.02 18.99
C SER A 18 -4.20 5.40 19.78
N ILE A 19 -5.37 4.83 19.46
CA ILE A 19 -6.62 5.08 20.19
C ILE A 19 -6.60 4.36 21.54
N LEU A 20 -6.23 3.08 21.56
CA LEU A 20 -6.25 2.24 22.76
C LEU A 20 -5.25 2.66 23.83
N LEU A 21 -4.09 3.18 23.43
CA LEU A 21 -2.99 3.55 24.31
C LEU A 21 -2.95 5.03 24.65
N SER A 22 -3.77 5.86 23.99
CA SER A 22 -3.89 7.28 24.35
C SER A 22 -4.37 7.46 25.78
N PRO A 23 -3.70 8.29 26.59
CA PRO A 23 -4.13 8.57 27.95
C PRO A 23 -5.56 9.14 27.98
N PRO A 24 -6.39 8.84 29.00
CA PRO A 24 -7.78 9.28 29.06
C PRO A 24 -7.98 10.82 29.04
N GLY A 25 -6.94 11.60 29.37
CA GLY A 25 -6.98 13.07 29.32
C GLY A 25 -6.63 13.67 27.94
N VAL A 26 -6.25 12.86 26.96
CA VAL A 26 -5.92 13.31 25.61
C VAL A 26 -7.18 13.34 24.75
N GLN A 27 -7.51 14.51 24.19
CA GLN A 27 -8.62 14.63 23.24
C GLN A 27 -8.19 14.12 21.87
N LEU A 28 -8.93 13.15 21.33
CA LEU A 28 -8.71 12.62 19.99
C LEU A 28 -9.65 13.28 18.99
N ILE A 29 -9.10 13.73 17.86
CA ILE A 29 -9.85 14.20 16.70
C ILE A 29 -9.60 13.20 15.57
N CYS A 30 -10.61 12.38 15.28
CA CYS A 30 -10.53 11.32 14.28
C CYS A 30 -11.16 11.78 12.96
N LEU A 31 -10.36 11.84 11.89
CA LEU A 31 -10.83 12.16 10.54
C LEU A 31 -10.80 10.90 9.68
N SER A 32 -11.83 10.69 8.89
CA SER A 32 -11.97 9.50 8.05
C SER A 32 -12.69 9.82 6.73
N ALA A 33 -12.41 9.04 5.70
CA ALA A 33 -13.33 8.93 4.56
C ALA A 33 -14.67 8.33 5.02
N THR A 34 -15.67 8.36 4.14
CA THR A 34 -16.98 7.75 4.42
C THR A 34 -16.84 6.25 4.64
N VAL A 35 -17.24 5.76 5.79
CA VAL A 35 -17.34 4.34 6.14
C VAL A 35 -18.79 4.01 6.48
N PRO A 36 -19.38 2.91 5.97
CA PRO A 36 -20.80 2.60 6.19
C PRO A 36 -21.10 2.22 7.65
N ASN A 37 -20.13 1.65 8.34
CA ASN A 37 -20.26 1.27 9.75
C ASN A 37 -19.65 2.31 10.71
N LEU A 38 -19.86 3.60 10.42
CA LEU A 38 -19.35 4.70 11.25
C LEU A 38 -19.82 4.60 12.70
N ASP A 39 -21.08 4.22 12.91
CA ASP A 39 -21.66 4.07 14.25
C ASP A 39 -20.95 2.97 15.04
N GLU A 40 -20.64 1.84 14.40
CA GLU A 40 -19.87 0.75 15.01
C GLU A 40 -18.46 1.22 15.43
N VAL A 41 -17.77 1.95 14.56
CA VAL A 41 -16.45 2.55 14.87
C VAL A 41 -16.57 3.55 16.02
N ALA A 42 -17.59 4.41 16.01
CA ALA A 42 -17.81 5.39 17.05
C ALA A 42 -18.13 4.73 18.41
N ASP A 43 -18.95 3.69 18.43
CA ASP A 43 -19.28 2.93 19.64
C ASP A 43 -18.05 2.21 20.20
N TRP A 44 -17.23 1.65 19.33
CA TRP A 44 -15.95 1.10 19.75
C TRP A 44 -15.06 2.16 20.38
N ILE A 45 -14.85 3.33 19.75
CA ILE A 45 -14.00 4.40 20.30
C ILE A 45 -14.55 4.88 21.66
N ARG A 46 -15.89 5.02 21.82
CA ARG A 46 -16.51 5.34 23.12
C ARG A 46 -16.15 4.31 24.18
N SER A 47 -16.20 3.03 23.83
CA SER A 47 -15.87 1.94 24.76
C SER A 47 -14.39 1.86 25.09
N ALA A 48 -13.50 2.24 24.13
CA ALA A 48 -12.06 2.11 24.25
C ALA A 48 -11.38 3.31 24.91
N HIS A 49 -11.84 4.54 24.61
CA HIS A 49 -11.18 5.78 25.03
C HIS A 49 -12.06 6.71 25.86
N GLY A 50 -13.38 6.75 25.61
CA GLY A 50 -14.33 7.61 26.33
C GLY A 50 -15.31 8.33 25.42
N ASP A 51 -16.02 9.31 25.95
CA ASP A 51 -17.09 10.02 25.26
C ASP A 51 -16.64 10.57 23.90
N LEU A 52 -17.46 10.32 22.88
CA LEU A 52 -17.22 10.71 21.49
C LEU A 52 -18.47 11.35 20.89
N THR A 53 -18.28 12.46 20.20
CA THR A 53 -19.30 13.05 19.33
C THR A 53 -18.96 12.66 17.88
N SER A 54 -19.85 11.90 17.25
CA SER A 54 -19.75 11.55 15.83
C SER A 54 -20.40 12.62 14.98
N VAL A 55 -19.68 13.10 13.94
CA VAL A 55 -20.20 14.04 12.96
C VAL A 55 -20.00 13.46 11.58
N SER A 56 -21.07 13.19 10.86
CA SER A 56 -21.02 12.72 9.49
C SER A 56 -21.79 13.64 8.56
N SER A 57 -21.40 13.68 7.30
CA SER A 57 -22.08 14.40 6.25
C SER A 57 -22.02 13.62 4.95
N ASP A 58 -23.16 13.24 4.45
CA ASP A 58 -23.32 12.59 3.14
C ASP A 58 -23.32 13.60 2.00
N HIS A 59 -23.33 14.91 2.35
CA HIS A 59 -23.37 15.98 1.36
C HIS A 59 -22.00 16.17 0.72
N ARG A 60 -21.90 15.83 -0.56
CA ARG A 60 -20.71 16.16 -1.36
C ARG A 60 -20.75 17.63 -1.76
N VAL A 61 -19.76 18.41 -1.35
CA VAL A 61 -19.69 19.87 -1.59
C VAL A 61 -19.69 20.20 -3.09
N VAL A 62 -18.98 19.39 -3.91
CA VAL A 62 -19.02 19.52 -5.37
C VAL A 62 -19.69 18.28 -5.93
N PRO A 63 -20.90 18.38 -6.51
CA PRO A 63 -21.63 17.24 -7.08
C PRO A 63 -20.80 16.51 -8.13
N LEU A 64 -20.92 15.18 -8.21
CA LEU A 64 -20.13 14.32 -9.09
C LEU A 64 -20.98 13.70 -10.19
N GLU A 65 -20.57 13.87 -11.44
CA GLU A 65 -21.11 13.17 -12.58
C GLU A 65 -20.20 12.00 -12.95
N HIS A 66 -20.79 10.83 -13.27
CA HIS A 66 -20.04 9.69 -13.79
C HIS A 66 -20.31 9.54 -15.27
N ARG A 67 -19.23 9.45 -16.04
CA ARG A 67 -19.27 9.31 -17.49
C ARG A 67 -18.51 8.07 -17.94
N TYR A 68 -18.97 7.45 -19.02
CA TYR A 68 -18.33 6.30 -19.63
C TYR A 68 -17.70 6.71 -20.95
N PHE A 69 -16.40 6.53 -21.10
CA PHE A 69 -15.68 6.90 -22.30
C PHE A 69 -15.74 5.77 -23.33
N LEU A 70 -16.39 6.04 -24.45
CA LEU A 70 -16.61 5.09 -25.52
C LEU A 70 -16.61 5.81 -26.88
N ASP A 71 -15.92 5.24 -27.87
CA ASP A 71 -15.86 5.76 -29.24
C ASP A 71 -15.48 7.27 -29.28
N GLY A 72 -14.50 7.69 -28.48
CA GLY A 72 -13.96 9.04 -28.42
C GLY A 72 -14.82 10.08 -27.69
N LYS A 73 -15.85 9.64 -26.93
CA LYS A 73 -16.77 10.53 -26.19
C LYS A 73 -17.01 10.07 -24.77
N ALA A 74 -17.15 11.03 -23.86
CA ALA A 74 -17.52 10.80 -22.47
C ALA A 74 -19.04 10.89 -22.28
N HIS A 75 -19.72 9.75 -22.26
CA HIS A 75 -21.18 9.67 -22.15
C HIS A 75 -21.62 9.69 -20.68
N LEU A 76 -22.56 10.55 -20.32
CA LEU A 76 -23.12 10.60 -18.97
C LEU A 76 -23.87 9.30 -18.67
N ILE A 77 -23.48 8.61 -17.60
CA ILE A 77 -24.08 7.35 -17.16
C ILE A 77 -24.81 7.47 -15.82
N VAL A 78 -24.28 8.31 -14.90
CA VAL A 78 -24.93 8.65 -13.63
C VAL A 78 -24.77 10.16 -13.44
N ASP A 79 -25.87 10.86 -13.18
CA ASP A 79 -25.85 12.30 -12.95
C ASP A 79 -25.45 12.66 -11.50
N ALA A 80 -25.37 13.95 -11.23
CA ALA A 80 -25.02 14.50 -9.93
C ALA A 80 -26.00 14.14 -8.80
N ASP A 81 -27.23 13.75 -9.16
CA ASP A 81 -28.26 13.28 -8.20
C ASP A 81 -28.23 11.76 -8.00
N GLY A 82 -27.24 11.07 -8.57
CA GLY A 82 -27.11 9.60 -8.51
C GLY A 82 -28.05 8.83 -9.45
N ARG A 83 -28.75 9.52 -10.37
CA ARG A 83 -29.69 8.89 -11.29
C ARG A 83 -28.99 8.36 -12.53
N ARG A 84 -29.30 7.12 -12.89
CA ARG A 84 -28.80 6.53 -14.16
C ARG A 84 -29.40 7.25 -15.37
N ARG A 85 -28.53 7.67 -16.32
CA ARG A 85 -28.92 8.44 -17.52
C ARG A 85 -28.72 7.68 -18.82
N SER A 86 -27.79 6.71 -18.85
CA SER A 86 -27.49 5.91 -20.03
C SER A 86 -27.22 4.46 -19.65
N SER A 87 -27.43 3.56 -20.61
CA SER A 87 -27.10 2.14 -20.49
C SER A 87 -26.39 1.66 -21.74
N PHE A 88 -25.25 1.02 -21.55
CA PHE A 88 -24.45 0.35 -22.57
C PHE A 88 -24.49 -1.16 -22.38
N LYS A 89 -25.70 -1.72 -22.23
CA LYS A 89 -25.91 -3.15 -21.97
C LYS A 89 -25.19 -4.03 -23.00
N GLY A 90 -24.42 -4.99 -22.51
CA GLY A 90 -23.67 -5.92 -23.33
C GLY A 90 -22.36 -5.36 -23.90
N VAL A 91 -21.98 -4.12 -23.57
CA VAL A 91 -20.72 -3.50 -23.98
C VAL A 91 -19.62 -3.84 -22.98
N GLY A 92 -18.41 -4.10 -23.45
CA GLY A 92 -17.25 -4.47 -22.62
C GLY A 92 -17.24 -5.94 -22.21
N GLY A 93 -16.13 -6.38 -21.66
CA GLY A 93 -15.95 -7.76 -21.19
C GLY A 93 -15.92 -8.83 -22.28
N GLU A 94 -15.73 -8.44 -23.55
CA GLU A 94 -15.73 -9.38 -24.67
C GLU A 94 -14.62 -10.43 -24.55
N LEU A 95 -13.43 -10.02 -24.11
CA LEU A 95 -12.29 -10.91 -23.88
C LEU A 95 -12.51 -11.81 -22.65
N ALA A 96 -13.02 -11.24 -21.56
CA ALA A 96 -13.35 -12.03 -20.37
C ALA A 96 -14.37 -13.15 -20.66
N ARG A 97 -15.38 -12.88 -21.51
CA ARG A 97 -16.36 -13.89 -21.93
C ARG A 97 -15.77 -14.99 -22.80
N ARG A 98 -14.72 -14.71 -23.59
CA ARG A 98 -14.02 -15.73 -24.41
C ARG A 98 -13.21 -16.69 -23.55
N ILE A 99 -12.66 -16.24 -22.44
CA ILE A 99 -11.85 -17.06 -21.52
C ILE A 99 -12.74 -17.90 -20.60
N GLN A 100 -13.93 -17.44 -20.25
CA GLN A 100 -14.87 -18.13 -19.35
C GLN A 100 -15.73 -19.20 -20.03
N ARG A 101 -15.43 -19.68 -21.24
CA ARG A 101 -16.15 -20.82 -21.84
C ARG A 101 -15.91 -22.08 -21.03
N PRO A 102 -16.98 -22.86 -20.66
CA PRO A 102 -16.85 -24.08 -19.88
C PRO A 102 -16.03 -25.10 -20.66
N GLY A 103 -14.89 -25.52 -20.15
CA GLY A 103 -14.05 -26.55 -20.73
C GLY A 103 -12.58 -26.49 -20.38
N ASN A 104 -12.05 -25.39 -19.88
CA ASN A 104 -10.64 -25.25 -19.54
C ASN A 104 -10.44 -24.57 -18.18
N TRP A 105 -10.75 -25.29 -17.10
CA TRP A 105 -10.33 -24.95 -15.74
C TRP A 105 -9.00 -25.66 -15.43
N GLY A 106 -7.98 -25.35 -16.19
CA GLY A 106 -6.62 -25.78 -15.92
C GLY A 106 -5.71 -24.62 -16.25
N GLU A 107 -5.08 -24.06 -15.20
CA GLU A 107 -3.93 -23.16 -15.26
C GLU A 107 -4.09 -21.97 -16.23
N ALA A 108 -4.63 -20.87 -15.72
CA ALA A 108 -4.44 -19.58 -16.38
C ALA A 108 -2.95 -19.25 -16.32
N PRO A 109 -2.24 -19.12 -17.47
CA PRO A 109 -0.86 -18.69 -17.44
C PRO A 109 -0.81 -17.28 -16.88
N ALA A 110 0.11 -17.04 -15.95
CA ALA A 110 0.53 -15.73 -15.53
C ALA A 110 1.16 -15.04 -16.76
N ARG A 111 0.34 -14.37 -17.56
CA ARG A 111 0.82 -13.57 -18.69
C ARG A 111 0.92 -12.13 -18.24
N SER A 112 2.15 -11.66 -18.23
CA SER A 112 2.44 -10.23 -18.19
C SER A 112 1.71 -9.52 -19.33
N TRP A 113 1.17 -8.34 -19.05
CA TRP A 113 0.55 -7.44 -20.02
C TRP A 113 1.61 -6.74 -20.88
N SER A 114 2.60 -7.47 -21.41
CA SER A 114 3.64 -6.97 -22.29
C SER A 114 3.75 -7.85 -23.53
N ASP A 115 3.51 -7.25 -24.66
CA ASP A 115 4.14 -7.52 -25.96
C ASP A 115 3.79 -8.79 -26.76
N GLU A 116 2.82 -9.64 -26.39
CA GLU A 116 2.47 -10.82 -27.20
C GLU A 116 1.10 -10.80 -27.90
N ASP A 117 0.36 -9.71 -27.84
CA ASP A 117 -0.98 -9.64 -28.48
C ASP A 117 -0.97 -9.46 -30.03
N ASP A 118 0.19 -9.31 -30.64
CA ASP A 118 0.29 -9.15 -32.11
C ASP A 118 0.43 -10.50 -32.88
N GLN A 119 0.47 -11.64 -32.23
CA GLN A 119 0.68 -12.93 -32.91
C GLN A 119 -0.35 -14.03 -32.65
N ILE A 120 -1.59 -13.70 -32.33
CA ILE A 120 -2.67 -14.68 -32.47
C ILE A 120 -3.22 -14.60 -33.91
N GLN A 121 -2.45 -15.13 -34.84
CA GLN A 121 -2.99 -15.47 -36.16
C GLN A 121 -3.95 -16.65 -36.01
N SER A 122 -5.20 -16.33 -36.21
CA SER A 122 -6.31 -17.28 -36.27
C SER A 122 -6.14 -18.27 -37.43
N SER A 123 -5.84 -19.53 -37.13
CA SER A 123 -6.20 -20.63 -37.99
C SER A 123 -7.67 -21.00 -37.75
N ASP A 124 -8.58 -20.23 -38.31
CA ASP A 124 -9.98 -20.64 -38.40
C ASP A 124 -10.47 -20.38 -39.82
N GLU A 125 -10.94 -21.48 -40.47
CA GLU A 125 -11.30 -21.54 -41.86
C GLU A 125 -12.42 -20.55 -42.21
N ARG A 126 -12.20 -19.80 -43.29
CA ARG A 126 -13.05 -18.75 -43.85
C ARG A 126 -14.42 -19.28 -44.24
N ARG A 127 -15.48 -18.80 -43.62
CA ARG A 127 -16.78 -18.64 -44.25
C ARG A 127 -16.90 -17.19 -44.76
N PRO A 128 -17.09 -16.98 -46.07
CA PRO A 128 -17.28 -15.61 -46.62
C PRO A 128 -18.70 -15.14 -46.28
N GLY A 129 -18.79 -13.96 -45.63
CA GLY A 129 -20.07 -13.22 -45.60
C GLY A 129 -20.57 -12.74 -44.24
N ALA A 130 -19.91 -13.00 -43.10
CA ALA A 130 -20.30 -12.38 -41.84
C ALA A 130 -19.45 -11.15 -41.57
N ASN A 131 -20.09 -9.98 -41.53
CA ASN A 131 -19.50 -8.73 -41.03
C ASN A 131 -19.00 -8.99 -39.59
N LYS A 132 -17.70 -9.23 -39.40
CA LYS A 132 -17.11 -9.33 -38.05
C LYS A 132 -17.39 -8.01 -37.34
N PRO A 133 -17.97 -8.02 -36.13
CA PRO A 133 -18.05 -6.81 -35.33
C PRO A 133 -16.61 -6.29 -35.19
N ARG A 134 -16.37 -5.02 -35.55
CA ARG A 134 -15.08 -4.37 -35.28
C ARG A 134 -14.78 -4.52 -33.78
N GLU A 135 -13.70 -5.21 -33.44
CA GLU A 135 -13.23 -5.26 -32.07
C GLU A 135 -12.99 -3.81 -31.60
N ARG A 136 -13.74 -3.38 -30.59
CA ARG A 136 -13.53 -2.08 -29.99
C ARG A 136 -12.21 -2.13 -29.23
N LYS A 137 -11.31 -1.20 -29.52
CA LYS A 137 -10.09 -1.01 -28.77
C LYS A 137 -10.36 -0.10 -27.57
N ALA A 138 -9.62 -0.30 -26.47
CA ALA A 138 -9.56 0.66 -25.39
C ALA A 138 -9.05 2.01 -25.96
N ALA A 139 -9.54 3.12 -25.42
CA ALA A 139 -9.09 4.44 -25.85
C ALA A 139 -7.66 4.68 -25.35
N GLU A 140 -6.84 5.26 -26.21
CA GLU A 140 -5.50 5.68 -25.83
C GLU A 140 -5.58 6.86 -24.83
N PRO A 141 -4.66 6.95 -23.86
CA PRO A 141 -4.67 8.00 -22.82
C PRO A 141 -4.74 9.42 -23.41
N TRP A 142 -4.05 9.64 -24.50
CA TRP A 142 -4.06 10.93 -25.20
C TRP A 142 -5.41 11.30 -25.83
N GLU A 143 -6.16 10.32 -26.33
CA GLU A 143 -7.51 10.56 -26.88
C GLU A 143 -8.45 11.05 -25.80
N VAL A 144 -8.33 10.43 -24.62
CA VAL A 144 -9.10 10.81 -23.42
C VAL A 144 -8.75 12.22 -23.00
N LEU A 145 -7.45 12.52 -22.81
CA LEU A 145 -7.00 13.86 -22.39
C LEU A 145 -7.46 14.94 -23.39
N ARG A 146 -7.34 14.68 -24.69
CA ARG A 146 -7.80 15.60 -25.74
C ARG A 146 -9.31 15.83 -25.69
N ALA A 147 -10.09 14.79 -25.42
CA ALA A 147 -11.53 14.93 -25.27
C ALA A 147 -11.88 15.77 -24.02
N LEU A 148 -11.17 15.55 -22.90
CA LEU A 148 -11.34 16.35 -21.68
C LEU A 148 -10.98 17.82 -21.90
N GLU A 149 -9.89 18.10 -22.59
CA GLU A 149 -9.48 19.48 -22.93
C GLU A 149 -10.54 20.19 -23.80
N LYS A 150 -11.06 19.48 -24.81
CA LYS A 150 -12.10 20.03 -25.69
C LYS A 150 -13.38 20.39 -24.93
N GLU A 151 -13.72 19.65 -23.90
CA GLU A 151 -14.87 19.89 -23.04
C GLU A 151 -14.55 20.80 -21.84
N SER A 152 -13.32 21.35 -21.77
CA SER A 152 -12.83 22.17 -20.65
C SER A 152 -12.90 21.43 -19.31
N LEU A 153 -12.63 20.13 -19.30
CA LEU A 153 -12.68 19.25 -18.14
C LEU A 153 -11.28 19.00 -17.48
N THR A 154 -10.31 19.84 -17.78
CA THR A 154 -9.00 19.85 -17.11
C THR A 154 -8.98 20.86 -15.94
N PRO A 155 -8.12 20.70 -14.92
CA PRO A 155 -7.09 19.66 -14.76
C PRO A 155 -7.68 18.28 -14.43
N ALA A 156 -6.97 17.22 -14.86
CA ALA A 156 -7.42 15.86 -14.68
C ALA A 156 -6.38 15.01 -13.95
N ILE A 157 -6.84 14.10 -13.08
CA ILE A 157 -6.03 12.98 -12.58
C ILE A 157 -6.48 11.74 -13.36
N TYR A 158 -5.50 11.04 -13.95
CA TYR A 158 -5.73 9.81 -14.67
C TYR A 158 -5.17 8.63 -13.88
N PHE A 159 -6.03 7.82 -13.27
CA PHE A 159 -5.63 6.68 -12.46
C PHE A 159 -5.37 5.45 -13.31
N LEU A 160 -4.20 4.84 -13.07
CA LEU A 160 -3.73 3.58 -13.65
C LEU A 160 -3.14 2.71 -12.52
N PHE A 161 -3.11 1.38 -12.70
CA PHE A 161 -2.74 0.47 -11.61
C PHE A 161 -1.32 -0.10 -11.73
N SER A 162 -0.50 0.47 -12.60
CA SER A 162 0.94 0.19 -12.61
C SER A 162 1.74 1.48 -12.87
N ARG A 163 2.94 1.54 -12.31
CA ARG A 163 3.87 2.67 -12.50
C ARG A 163 4.24 2.84 -13.97
N ARG A 164 4.56 1.71 -14.61
CA ARG A 164 4.90 1.67 -16.05
C ARG A 164 3.75 2.20 -16.90
N ALA A 165 2.51 1.77 -16.63
CA ALA A 165 1.35 2.29 -17.34
C ALA A 165 1.17 3.81 -17.16
N CYS A 166 1.47 4.37 -15.98
CA CYS A 166 1.43 5.82 -15.76
C CYS A 166 2.47 6.55 -16.62
N GLU A 167 3.71 6.05 -16.67
CA GLU A 167 4.78 6.63 -17.48
C GLU A 167 4.48 6.51 -18.97
N GLU A 168 4.09 5.33 -19.47
CA GLU A 168 3.74 5.09 -20.88
C GLU A 168 2.54 5.93 -21.33
N ALA A 169 1.51 6.03 -20.48
CA ALA A 169 0.35 6.87 -20.75
C ALA A 169 0.71 8.35 -20.85
N ALA A 170 1.56 8.85 -19.95
CA ALA A 170 2.02 10.23 -19.99
C ALA A 170 2.90 10.49 -21.24
N GLU A 171 3.81 9.56 -21.56
CA GLU A 171 4.66 9.65 -22.75
C GLU A 171 3.84 9.60 -24.05
N SER A 172 2.78 8.79 -24.13
CA SER A 172 1.90 8.76 -25.29
C SER A 172 1.28 10.12 -25.62
N CYS A 173 1.10 10.96 -24.58
CA CYS A 173 0.57 12.32 -24.75
C CYS A 173 1.60 13.32 -25.30
N ILE A 174 2.90 13.05 -25.27
CA ILE A 174 3.94 13.92 -25.81
C ILE A 174 3.83 14.03 -27.33
N ALA A 175 3.56 12.93 -28.02
CA ALA A 175 3.55 12.83 -29.48
C ALA A 175 2.45 13.68 -30.16
N LEU A 176 1.51 14.23 -29.41
CA LEU A 176 0.28 14.83 -29.95
C LEU A 176 0.38 16.29 -30.38
N GLY A 177 1.55 16.87 -30.41
CA GLY A 177 1.70 18.22 -30.97
C GLY A 177 0.86 19.32 -30.30
N THR A 178 0.42 19.11 -29.06
CA THR A 178 -0.27 20.13 -28.27
C THR A 178 0.66 21.32 -28.04
N VAL A 179 0.11 22.52 -28.11
CA VAL A 179 0.84 23.78 -27.93
C VAL A 179 1.72 23.71 -26.68
N PRO A 180 3.01 24.12 -26.74
CA PRO A 180 3.86 24.23 -25.55
C PRO A 180 3.16 25.14 -24.52
N HIS A 181 2.86 24.61 -23.35
CA HIS A 181 2.10 25.34 -22.33
C HIS A 181 2.91 25.56 -21.04
N GLY A 182 4.10 24.97 -20.94
CA GLY A 182 4.78 24.85 -19.67
C GLY A 182 6.28 25.16 -19.71
N MET A 183 6.75 26.07 -20.59
CA MET A 183 8.17 26.44 -20.57
C MET A 183 8.58 27.17 -19.29
N ASP A 184 7.67 27.88 -18.66
CA ASP A 184 7.81 28.46 -17.34
C ASP A 184 7.89 27.38 -16.23
N LEU A 185 7.12 26.27 -16.36
CA LEU A 185 7.21 25.11 -15.48
C LEU A 185 8.58 24.44 -15.51
N VAL A 186 9.16 24.36 -16.70
CA VAL A 186 10.53 23.81 -16.88
C VAL A 186 11.54 24.67 -16.15
N ARG A 187 11.43 26.00 -16.28
CA ARG A 187 12.34 26.94 -15.61
C ARG A 187 12.23 26.81 -14.09
N GLU A 188 11.01 26.85 -13.56
CA GLU A 188 10.77 26.71 -12.14
C GLU A 188 11.25 25.36 -11.59
N ALA A 189 10.95 24.25 -12.31
CA ALA A 189 11.44 22.94 -11.90
C ALA A 189 12.97 22.89 -11.86
N LYS A 190 13.65 23.51 -12.84
CA LYS A 190 15.11 23.64 -12.82
C LYS A 190 15.61 24.40 -11.60
N GLN A 191 14.99 25.54 -11.30
CA GLN A 191 15.38 26.36 -10.13
C GLN A 191 15.23 25.58 -8.82
N ARG A 192 14.11 24.89 -8.63
CA ARG A 192 13.86 24.11 -7.42
C ARG A 192 14.77 22.88 -7.27
N LEU A 193 15.19 22.29 -8.39
CA LEU A 193 16.09 21.13 -8.40
C LEU A 193 17.58 21.54 -8.51
N ALA A 194 17.90 22.83 -8.37
CA ALA A 194 19.26 23.34 -8.53
C ALA A 194 20.24 22.82 -7.47
N ASP A 195 19.75 22.49 -6.27
CA ASP A 195 20.59 21.96 -5.18
C ASP A 195 20.99 20.49 -5.38
N LEU A 196 20.31 19.77 -6.28
CA LEU A 196 20.69 18.40 -6.60
C LEU A 196 22.08 18.35 -7.28
N SER A 197 22.83 17.31 -6.97
CA SER A 197 24.12 17.05 -7.66
C SER A 197 23.93 16.85 -9.17
N PRO A 198 24.94 17.10 -10.00
CA PRO A 198 24.87 16.80 -11.43
C PRO A 198 24.51 15.33 -11.72
N ALA A 199 24.97 14.39 -10.90
CA ALA A 199 24.64 12.97 -11.02
C ALA A 199 23.14 12.74 -10.74
N ASP A 200 22.60 13.33 -9.67
CA ASP A 200 21.17 13.22 -9.32
C ASP A 200 20.28 13.89 -10.39
N ARG A 201 20.68 15.04 -10.95
CA ARG A 201 19.96 15.69 -12.06
C ARG A 201 19.89 14.81 -13.32
N SER A 202 20.80 13.86 -13.48
CA SER A 202 20.86 12.93 -14.61
C SER A 202 19.93 11.72 -14.45
N LEU A 203 19.23 11.59 -13.34
CA LEU A 203 18.33 10.47 -13.08
C LEU A 203 17.20 10.41 -14.11
N ARG A 204 16.81 9.19 -14.49
CA ARG A 204 15.78 8.94 -15.51
C ARG A 204 14.46 9.64 -15.19
N GLN A 205 14.05 9.64 -13.91
CA GLN A 205 12.80 10.26 -13.49
C GLN A 205 12.81 11.78 -13.61
N ILE A 206 13.95 12.43 -13.40
CA ILE A 206 14.11 13.87 -13.64
C ILE A 206 14.05 14.16 -15.12
N SER A 207 14.74 13.36 -15.95
CA SER A 207 14.65 13.46 -17.40
C SER A 207 13.21 13.29 -17.91
N LEU A 208 12.46 12.32 -17.37
CA LEU A 208 11.05 12.11 -17.70
C LEU A 208 10.20 13.34 -17.33
N LEU A 209 10.40 13.88 -16.12
CA LEU A 209 9.70 15.09 -15.67
C LEU A 209 9.87 16.23 -16.67
N PHE A 210 11.10 16.52 -17.07
CA PHE A 210 11.40 17.62 -18.01
C PHE A 210 10.89 17.37 -19.44
N ARG A 211 10.65 16.13 -19.84
CA ARG A 211 9.98 15.82 -21.11
C ARG A 211 8.47 16.09 -21.04
N LEU A 212 7.84 15.87 -19.87
CA LEU A 212 6.41 15.98 -19.65
C LEU A 212 5.96 17.42 -19.34
N LEU A 213 6.72 18.16 -18.53
CA LEU A 213 6.38 19.51 -18.08
C LEU A 213 6.06 20.51 -19.21
N PRO A 214 6.74 20.52 -20.38
CA PRO A 214 6.39 21.41 -21.50
C PRO A 214 4.97 21.23 -21.99
N ARG A 215 4.34 20.10 -21.68
CA ARG A 215 2.94 19.78 -22.02
C ARG A 215 1.97 20.05 -20.89
N GLY A 216 2.46 20.49 -19.72
CA GLY A 216 1.66 20.61 -18.50
C GLY A 216 1.18 19.25 -17.98
N ILE A 217 1.96 18.21 -18.21
CA ILE A 217 1.67 16.82 -17.81
C ILE A 217 2.73 16.34 -16.84
N ALA A 218 2.35 15.50 -15.90
CA ALA A 218 3.29 14.82 -15.01
C ALA A 218 2.80 13.39 -14.67
N VAL A 219 3.67 12.61 -14.06
CA VAL A 219 3.35 11.31 -13.47
C VAL A 219 3.44 11.40 -11.95
N HIS A 220 2.65 10.55 -11.24
CA HIS A 220 2.70 10.47 -9.79
C HIS A 220 2.46 9.04 -9.31
N HIS A 221 3.47 8.41 -8.76
CA HIS A 221 3.37 7.06 -8.20
C HIS A 221 4.43 6.84 -7.10
N ALA A 222 4.25 5.79 -6.30
CA ALA A 222 5.12 5.51 -5.14
C ALA A 222 6.60 5.25 -5.50
N GLY A 223 6.90 4.94 -6.76
CA GLY A 223 8.28 4.73 -7.24
C GLY A 223 8.99 5.98 -7.74
N LEU A 224 8.37 7.19 -7.61
CA LEU A 224 9.04 8.45 -7.93
C LEU A 224 9.98 8.88 -6.81
N LEU A 225 11.04 9.59 -7.20
CA LEU A 225 11.88 10.33 -6.26
C LEU A 225 11.01 11.26 -5.42
N PRO A 226 11.17 11.29 -4.09
CA PRO A 226 10.36 12.16 -3.24
C PRO A 226 10.38 13.63 -3.66
N VAL A 227 11.53 14.17 -4.07
CA VAL A 227 11.65 15.55 -4.58
C VAL A 227 10.81 15.79 -5.85
N VAL A 228 10.79 14.84 -6.79
CA VAL A 228 9.98 14.91 -8.00
C VAL A 228 8.49 14.84 -7.64
N LYS A 229 8.14 13.97 -6.71
CA LYS A 229 6.78 13.76 -6.23
C LYS A 229 6.21 15.03 -5.60
N MET A 230 6.94 15.65 -4.66
CA MET A 230 6.54 16.89 -4.01
C MET A 230 6.42 18.06 -4.99
N LEU A 231 7.34 18.17 -5.94
CA LEU A 231 7.26 19.19 -6.99
C LEU A 231 6.02 19.02 -7.87
N VAL A 232 5.69 17.79 -8.29
CA VAL A 232 4.47 17.51 -9.07
C VAL A 232 3.21 17.84 -8.28
N GLU A 233 3.18 17.51 -6.98
CA GLU A 233 2.07 17.81 -6.08
C GLU A 233 1.82 19.32 -6.00
N GLU A 234 2.86 20.10 -5.82
CA GLU A 234 2.75 21.57 -5.73
C GLU A 234 2.33 22.21 -7.06
N LEU A 235 2.94 21.80 -8.17
CA LEU A 235 2.56 22.29 -9.50
C LEU A 235 1.12 21.95 -9.86
N PHE A 236 0.61 20.81 -9.40
CA PHE A 236 -0.78 20.43 -9.63
C PHE A 236 -1.74 21.21 -8.72
N GLN A 237 -1.42 21.36 -7.43
CA GLN A 237 -2.22 22.14 -6.48
C GLN A 237 -2.34 23.60 -6.90
N SER A 238 -1.28 24.19 -7.44
CA SER A 238 -1.29 25.54 -8.01
C SER A 238 -2.06 25.66 -9.34
N GLY A 239 -2.61 24.55 -9.85
CA GLY A 239 -3.43 24.53 -11.08
C GLY A 239 -2.62 24.68 -12.38
N ARG A 240 -1.33 24.51 -12.33
CA ARG A 240 -0.41 24.72 -13.46
C ARG A 240 -0.26 23.49 -14.35
N LEU A 241 -0.57 22.29 -13.84
CA LEU A 241 -0.60 21.05 -14.61
C LEU A 241 -2.01 20.80 -15.17
N ARG A 242 -2.07 20.33 -16.41
CA ARG A 242 -3.32 19.93 -17.09
C ARG A 242 -3.74 18.52 -16.73
N ALA A 243 -2.78 17.63 -16.57
CA ALA A 243 -3.04 16.25 -16.20
C ALA A 243 -1.89 15.64 -15.40
N VAL A 244 -2.26 14.75 -14.47
CA VAL A 244 -1.33 13.89 -13.75
C VAL A 244 -1.76 12.44 -13.95
N PHE A 245 -0.86 11.60 -14.47
CA PHE A 245 -1.05 10.15 -14.57
C PHE A 245 -0.56 9.51 -13.28
N ALA A 246 -1.46 8.86 -12.54
CA ALA A 246 -1.16 8.46 -11.17
C ALA A 246 -1.61 7.04 -10.84
N THR A 247 -0.90 6.41 -9.88
CA THR A 247 -1.40 5.21 -9.23
C THR A 247 -2.34 5.56 -8.07
N GLU A 248 -3.09 4.57 -7.58
CA GLU A 248 -4.05 4.75 -6.48
C GLU A 248 -3.43 5.39 -5.22
N THR A 249 -2.10 5.31 -5.06
CA THR A 249 -1.39 5.95 -3.93
C THR A 249 -1.58 7.47 -3.88
N LEU A 250 -1.87 8.13 -5.00
CA LEU A 250 -2.23 9.56 -5.03
C LEU A 250 -3.60 9.82 -4.39
N ALA A 251 -4.50 8.84 -4.40
CA ALA A 251 -5.81 8.98 -3.76
C ALA A 251 -5.71 9.02 -2.23
N LEU A 252 -4.55 8.72 -1.64
CA LEU A 252 -4.31 8.51 -0.22
C LEU A 252 -3.53 9.68 0.40
N GLY A 253 -4.11 10.32 1.42
CA GLY A 253 -3.40 11.26 2.30
C GLY A 253 -2.95 12.61 1.69
N ILE A 254 -3.13 12.82 0.39
CA ILE A 254 -2.68 14.05 -0.30
C ILE A 254 -3.90 14.85 -0.75
N ASN A 255 -3.93 16.14 -0.44
CA ASN A 255 -4.99 17.04 -0.90
C ASN A 255 -4.70 17.54 -2.32
N MET A 256 -5.00 16.73 -3.32
CA MET A 256 -4.86 17.08 -4.74
C MET A 256 -6.20 16.94 -5.47
N PRO A 257 -7.10 17.91 -5.36
CA PRO A 257 -8.36 17.86 -6.08
C PRO A 257 -8.16 18.26 -7.56
N ALA A 258 -8.84 17.54 -8.45
CA ALA A 258 -8.89 17.81 -9.89
C ALA A 258 -10.32 18.14 -10.32
N ARG A 259 -10.52 18.78 -11.45
CA ARG A 259 -11.86 18.92 -12.05
C ARG A 259 -12.41 17.55 -12.46
N THR A 260 -11.54 16.73 -13.06
CA THR A 260 -11.89 15.40 -13.56
C THR A 260 -10.96 14.33 -13.00
N VAL A 261 -11.54 13.18 -12.70
CA VAL A 261 -10.82 11.94 -12.46
C VAL A 261 -11.13 10.95 -13.57
N ALA A 262 -10.12 10.52 -14.32
CA ALA A 262 -10.23 9.43 -15.29
C ALA A 262 -9.75 8.13 -14.63
N VAL A 263 -10.53 7.06 -14.74
CA VAL A 263 -10.18 5.71 -14.26
C VAL A 263 -9.92 4.84 -15.48
N GLY A 264 -8.66 4.50 -15.69
CA GLY A 264 -8.20 3.78 -16.88
C GLY A 264 -8.75 2.36 -16.98
N GLU A 265 -8.86 1.68 -15.86
CA GLU A 265 -9.38 0.30 -15.77
C GLU A 265 -10.22 0.12 -14.51
N MET A 266 -11.21 -0.79 -14.56
CA MET A 266 -12.05 -1.15 -13.42
C MET A 266 -11.61 -2.47 -12.76
N SER A 267 -10.39 -2.92 -13.06
CA SER A 267 -9.73 -4.07 -12.44
C SER A 267 -8.28 -3.77 -12.14
N LYS A 268 -7.72 -4.41 -11.13
CA LYS A 268 -6.32 -4.28 -10.75
C LYS A 268 -5.73 -5.60 -10.30
N TRP A 269 -4.41 -5.70 -10.34
CA TRP A 269 -3.65 -6.81 -9.76
C TRP A 269 -3.51 -6.63 -8.25
N ASP A 270 -3.86 -7.66 -7.46
CA ASP A 270 -3.83 -7.62 -5.99
C ASP A 270 -2.57 -8.29 -5.39
N GLY A 271 -1.60 -8.64 -6.22
CA GLY A 271 -0.41 -9.41 -5.83
C GLY A 271 -0.53 -10.91 -6.18
N ARG A 272 -1.76 -11.41 -6.42
CA ARG A 272 -2.02 -12.83 -6.73
C ARG A 272 -2.84 -13.01 -8.00
N GLN A 273 -3.83 -12.16 -8.21
CA GLN A 273 -4.76 -12.24 -9.33
C GLN A 273 -5.30 -10.87 -9.74
N HIS A 274 -5.83 -10.77 -10.96
CA HIS A 274 -6.63 -9.61 -11.35
C HIS A 274 -8.01 -9.68 -10.70
N ARG A 275 -8.38 -8.62 -9.96
CA ARG A 275 -9.71 -8.46 -9.39
C ARG A 275 -10.35 -7.13 -9.78
N LEU A 276 -11.65 -7.07 -9.70
CA LEU A 276 -12.39 -5.82 -9.87
C LEU A 276 -12.08 -4.85 -8.72
N LEU A 277 -12.19 -3.57 -9.00
CA LEU A 277 -12.20 -2.54 -7.97
C LEU A 277 -13.39 -2.73 -7.03
N THR A 278 -13.20 -2.42 -5.77
CA THR A 278 -14.31 -2.28 -4.83
C THR A 278 -14.97 -0.90 -4.97
N PRO A 279 -16.25 -0.74 -4.57
CA PRO A 279 -16.87 0.58 -4.50
C PRO A 279 -16.08 1.59 -3.64
N ASN A 280 -15.44 1.13 -2.56
CA ASN A 280 -14.60 1.97 -1.70
C ASN A 280 -13.39 2.53 -2.46
N GLU A 281 -12.64 1.67 -3.16
CA GLU A 281 -11.48 2.07 -3.98
C GLU A 281 -11.89 3.06 -5.08
N TYR A 282 -12.99 2.77 -5.77
CA TYR A 282 -13.52 3.66 -6.79
C TYR A 282 -13.92 5.03 -6.22
N ARG A 283 -14.66 5.05 -5.08
CA ARG A 283 -15.07 6.32 -4.45
C ARG A 283 -13.89 7.10 -3.89
N GLN A 284 -12.86 6.44 -3.39
CA GLN A 284 -11.64 7.09 -2.90
C GLN A 284 -10.92 7.83 -4.05
N MET A 285 -10.74 7.20 -5.20
CA MET A 285 -10.17 7.84 -6.39
C MET A 285 -11.05 8.99 -6.88
N THR A 286 -12.34 8.74 -7.06
CA THR A 286 -13.29 9.74 -7.60
C THR A 286 -13.65 10.82 -6.58
N GLY A 287 -13.31 10.61 -5.31
CA GLY A 287 -13.33 11.61 -4.25
C GLY A 287 -12.47 12.85 -4.57
N ARG A 288 -11.46 12.68 -5.42
CA ARG A 288 -10.58 13.77 -5.88
C ARG A 288 -11.19 14.64 -6.99
N ALA A 289 -12.32 14.23 -7.58
CA ALA A 289 -12.97 15.01 -8.63
C ALA A 289 -13.82 16.17 -8.06
N GLY A 290 -13.68 17.37 -8.62
CA GLY A 290 -14.40 18.57 -8.20
C GLY A 290 -13.63 19.38 -7.15
N ARG A 291 -13.13 20.56 -7.56
CA ARG A 291 -12.39 21.48 -6.68
C ARG A 291 -13.38 22.41 -5.97
N ARG A 292 -13.38 22.34 -4.63
CA ARG A 292 -14.26 23.16 -3.79
C ARG A 292 -14.05 24.67 -4.08
N GLY A 293 -15.13 25.40 -4.30
CA GLY A 293 -15.10 26.84 -4.55
C GLY A 293 -14.65 27.25 -5.96
N ILE A 294 -14.29 26.28 -6.82
CA ILE A 294 -13.83 26.51 -8.21
C ILE A 294 -14.75 25.85 -9.21
N ASP A 295 -15.05 24.55 -9.02
CA ASP A 295 -15.85 23.78 -9.96
C ASP A 295 -17.29 23.65 -9.46
N GLU A 296 -18.26 23.87 -10.36
CA GLU A 296 -19.67 23.63 -10.07
C GLU A 296 -19.99 22.13 -10.01
N ARG A 297 -19.24 21.31 -10.74
CA ARG A 297 -19.36 19.86 -10.82
C ARG A 297 -18.01 19.20 -11.01
N GLY A 298 -17.79 18.10 -10.32
CA GLY A 298 -16.71 17.17 -10.57
C GLY A 298 -17.15 16.12 -11.60
N VAL A 299 -16.21 15.58 -12.36
CA VAL A 299 -16.48 14.55 -13.36
C VAL A 299 -15.60 13.33 -13.10
N SER A 300 -16.22 12.15 -13.05
CA SER A 300 -15.50 10.87 -13.12
C SER A 300 -15.68 10.30 -14.52
N VAL A 301 -14.59 9.95 -15.20
CA VAL A 301 -14.61 9.34 -16.54
C VAL A 301 -14.05 7.94 -16.44
N ILE A 302 -14.86 6.94 -16.75
CA ILE A 302 -14.48 5.53 -16.72
C ILE A 302 -14.28 5.07 -18.16
N LEU A 303 -13.16 4.46 -18.44
CA LEU A 303 -12.84 4.02 -19.80
C LEU A 303 -13.47 2.67 -20.12
N TYR A 304 -13.87 2.52 -21.38
CA TYR A 304 -14.23 1.22 -21.92
C TYR A 304 -13.08 0.22 -21.74
N SER A 305 -13.40 -0.98 -21.28
CA SER A 305 -12.47 -2.08 -21.18
C SER A 305 -13.02 -3.35 -21.86
N PRO A 306 -12.22 -4.04 -22.67
CA PRO A 306 -12.61 -5.34 -23.23
C PRO A 306 -12.67 -6.44 -22.17
N TRP A 307 -12.14 -6.20 -20.96
CA TRP A 307 -12.07 -7.17 -19.86
C TRP A 307 -13.23 -7.04 -18.87
N VAL A 308 -13.77 -5.84 -18.70
CA VAL A 308 -14.83 -5.56 -17.72
C VAL A 308 -16.09 -5.10 -18.44
N SER A 309 -17.24 -5.75 -18.17
CA SER A 309 -18.50 -5.34 -18.77
C SER A 309 -19.01 -4.04 -18.16
N PHE A 310 -19.82 -3.30 -18.94
CA PHE A 310 -20.45 -2.07 -18.47
C PHE A 310 -21.34 -2.31 -17.25
N GLU A 311 -22.05 -3.44 -17.21
CA GLU A 311 -22.90 -3.80 -16.06
C GLU A 311 -22.06 -3.89 -14.77
N ARG A 312 -20.93 -4.62 -14.82
CA ARG A 312 -20.01 -4.71 -13.66
C ARG A 312 -19.39 -3.36 -13.30
N THR A 313 -19.07 -2.55 -14.30
CA THR A 313 -18.60 -1.17 -14.06
C THR A 313 -19.67 -0.38 -13.32
N LEU A 314 -20.91 -0.49 -13.73
CA LEU A 314 -22.02 0.23 -13.12
C LEU A 314 -22.30 -0.27 -11.69
N ASP A 315 -22.17 -1.57 -11.44
CA ASP A 315 -22.29 -2.16 -10.10
C ASP A 315 -21.23 -1.59 -9.12
N ILE A 316 -20.01 -1.34 -9.59
CA ILE A 316 -18.96 -0.70 -8.78
C ILE A 316 -19.30 0.77 -8.53
N VAL A 317 -19.73 1.49 -9.56
CA VAL A 317 -20.04 2.94 -9.48
C VAL A 317 -21.20 3.24 -8.53
N THR A 318 -22.24 2.40 -8.57
CA THR A 318 -23.47 2.58 -7.79
C THR A 318 -23.59 1.63 -6.59
N GLY A 319 -22.59 0.76 -6.38
CA GLY A 319 -22.59 -0.21 -5.29
C GLY A 319 -22.42 0.42 -3.92
N ASP A 320 -22.87 -0.29 -2.91
CA ASP A 320 -22.71 0.10 -1.51
C ASP A 320 -21.25 -0.01 -1.08
N LEU A 321 -20.86 0.87 -0.15
CA LEU A 321 -19.53 0.81 0.46
C LEU A 321 -19.39 -0.45 1.30
N LEU A 322 -18.20 -1.02 1.30
CA LEU A 322 -17.85 -2.12 2.20
C LEU A 322 -17.54 -1.57 3.60
N PRO A 323 -17.99 -2.24 4.66
CA PRO A 323 -17.68 -1.83 6.01
C PRO A 323 -16.19 -1.90 6.31
N LEU A 324 -15.75 -1.12 7.27
CA LEU A 324 -14.40 -1.15 7.81
C LEU A 324 -14.27 -2.36 8.74
N ASP A 325 -13.42 -3.31 8.38
CA ASP A 325 -13.00 -4.41 9.23
C ASP A 325 -11.62 -4.12 9.84
N SER A 326 -11.43 -4.49 11.12
CA SER A 326 -10.15 -4.30 11.79
C SER A 326 -9.06 -5.24 11.24
N ALA A 327 -7.90 -4.69 10.96
CA ALA A 327 -6.68 -5.43 10.61
C ALA A 327 -5.70 -5.58 11.79
N PHE A 328 -6.15 -5.33 13.01
CA PHE A 328 -5.32 -5.33 14.21
C PHE A 328 -4.52 -6.63 14.40
N LYS A 329 -3.21 -6.48 14.58
CA LYS A 329 -2.26 -7.54 14.94
C LYS A 329 -1.29 -7.01 15.99
N PRO A 330 -0.86 -7.82 16.96
CA PRO A 330 0.11 -7.35 17.94
C PRO A 330 1.51 -7.26 17.37
N SER A 331 2.33 -6.43 18.02
CA SER A 331 3.76 -6.37 17.78
C SER A 331 4.55 -6.83 19.01
N TYR A 332 5.80 -7.26 18.82
CA TYR A 332 6.69 -7.59 19.93
C TYR A 332 7.07 -6.35 20.75
N SER A 333 7.19 -5.18 20.10
CA SER A 333 7.48 -3.92 20.80
C SER A 333 6.33 -3.52 21.72
N THR A 334 5.08 -3.57 21.26
CA THR A 334 3.91 -3.32 22.10
C THR A 334 3.83 -4.31 23.25
N ALA A 335 4.03 -5.61 22.96
CA ALA A 335 4.03 -6.62 23.99
C ALA A 335 5.08 -6.32 25.08
N MET A 336 6.33 -5.99 24.72
CA MET A 336 7.38 -5.71 25.70
C MET A 336 7.27 -4.33 26.37
N ASN A 337 6.58 -3.39 25.76
CA ASN A 337 6.26 -2.13 26.39
C ASN A 337 5.18 -2.26 27.48
N LEU A 338 4.21 -3.15 27.29
CA LEU A 338 3.15 -3.42 28.26
C LEU A 338 3.53 -4.47 29.29
N TRP A 339 4.33 -5.47 28.94
CA TRP A 339 4.75 -6.55 29.83
C TRP A 339 6.06 -6.19 30.53
N ARG A 340 5.96 -5.58 31.73
CA ARG A 340 7.09 -5.09 32.55
C ARG A 340 7.44 -6.01 33.70
N GLN A 341 6.45 -6.76 34.23
CA GLN A 341 6.57 -7.66 35.39
C GLN A 341 5.64 -8.86 35.22
N PRO A 342 5.82 -9.93 36.04
CA PRO A 342 4.88 -11.05 36.03
C PRO A 342 3.44 -10.59 36.25
N GLY A 343 2.49 -11.13 35.49
CA GLY A 343 1.09 -10.77 35.57
C GLY A 343 0.69 -9.62 34.58
N ASP A 344 1.63 -8.87 34.01
CA ASP A 344 1.31 -7.82 33.01
C ASP A 344 0.81 -8.39 31.68
N GLN A 345 0.91 -9.71 31.48
CA GLN A 345 0.26 -10.40 30.38
C GLN A 345 -1.25 -10.12 30.34
N GLU A 346 -1.87 -9.90 31.48
CA GLU A 346 -3.28 -9.52 31.55
C GLU A 346 -3.52 -8.15 30.92
N ARG A 347 -2.63 -7.18 31.12
CA ARG A 347 -2.71 -5.86 30.46
C ARG A 347 -2.65 -5.97 28.92
N LEU A 348 -1.82 -6.87 28.42
CA LEU A 348 -1.74 -7.15 27.00
C LEU A 348 -3.01 -7.84 26.50
N ALA A 349 -3.52 -8.79 27.28
CA ALA A 349 -4.80 -9.44 26.96
C ALA A 349 -5.98 -8.47 26.99
N ASP A 350 -5.99 -7.52 27.93
CA ASP A 350 -6.99 -6.45 28.02
C ASP A 350 -6.92 -5.50 26.82
N LEU A 351 -5.70 -5.12 26.37
CA LEU A 351 -5.52 -4.31 25.16
C LEU A 351 -6.15 -5.02 23.96
N TYR A 352 -5.86 -6.30 23.79
CA TYR A 352 -6.46 -7.11 22.73
C TYR A 352 -7.98 -7.21 22.85
N ALA A 353 -8.48 -7.41 24.07
CA ALA A 353 -9.92 -7.51 24.32
C ALA A 353 -10.66 -6.21 24.00
N ARG A 354 -9.97 -5.08 23.99
CA ARG A 354 -10.52 -3.75 23.67
C ARG A 354 -10.29 -3.35 22.22
N SER A 355 -9.59 -4.13 21.39
CA SER A 355 -9.37 -3.83 19.97
C SER A 355 -10.70 -3.77 19.19
N PHE A 356 -10.72 -3.00 18.11
CA PHE A 356 -11.88 -2.93 17.21
C PHE A 356 -12.24 -4.31 16.64
N ARG A 357 -11.24 -5.11 16.33
CA ARG A 357 -11.44 -6.51 15.92
C ARG A 357 -12.29 -7.30 16.91
N ARG A 358 -12.00 -7.16 18.21
CA ARG A 358 -12.76 -7.86 19.25
C ARG A 358 -14.15 -7.27 19.43
N PHE A 359 -14.28 -5.97 19.32
CA PHE A 359 -15.57 -5.29 19.35
C PHE A 359 -16.48 -5.79 18.22
N GLN A 360 -15.96 -5.86 16.99
CA GLN A 360 -16.69 -6.41 15.84
C GLN A 360 -17.05 -7.89 16.01
N GLN A 361 -16.15 -8.68 16.57
CA GLN A 361 -16.47 -10.09 16.88
C GLN A 361 -17.59 -10.21 17.90
N ALA A 362 -17.62 -9.35 18.93
CA ALA A 362 -18.70 -9.35 19.93
C ALA A 362 -20.05 -8.95 19.29
N ALA A 363 -20.07 -7.90 18.47
CA ALA A 363 -21.26 -7.49 17.73
C ALA A 363 -21.80 -8.62 16.82
N ARG A 364 -20.94 -9.30 16.07
CA ARG A 364 -21.32 -10.46 15.25
C ARG A 364 -21.87 -11.64 16.08
N LEU A 365 -21.38 -11.81 17.31
CA LEU A 365 -21.91 -12.83 18.23
C LEU A 365 -23.30 -12.47 18.73
N ASP A 366 -23.54 -11.19 19.01
CA ASP A 366 -24.87 -10.70 19.43
C ASP A 366 -25.89 -10.80 18.29
N ASP A 367 -25.49 -10.51 17.04
CA ASP A 367 -26.31 -10.71 15.84
C ASP A 367 -26.69 -12.18 15.66
N LEU A 368 -25.71 -13.10 15.75
CA LEU A 368 -25.99 -14.55 15.69
C LEU A 368 -26.87 -15.04 16.83
N ALA A 369 -26.73 -14.46 18.03
CA ALA A 369 -27.59 -14.79 19.17
C ALA A 369 -29.01 -14.31 18.91
N THR A 370 -29.20 -13.15 18.33
CA THR A 370 -30.50 -12.61 17.93
C THR A 370 -31.16 -13.49 16.87
N GLU A 371 -30.42 -13.84 15.81
CA GLU A 371 -30.89 -14.74 14.76
C GLU A 371 -31.31 -16.10 15.33
N ARG A 372 -30.50 -16.69 16.22
CA ARG A 372 -30.84 -17.92 16.92
C ARG A 372 -32.15 -17.80 17.69
N ASP A 373 -32.37 -16.69 18.41
CA ASP A 373 -33.58 -16.49 19.21
C ASP A 373 -34.84 -16.32 18.33
N GLU A 374 -34.72 -15.63 17.19
CA GLU A 374 -35.79 -15.53 16.19
C GLU A 374 -36.09 -16.89 15.56
N GLN A 375 -35.08 -17.65 15.15
CA GLN A 375 -35.21 -19.00 14.61
C GLN A 375 -35.89 -19.94 15.65
N ARG A 376 -35.48 -19.85 16.91
CA ARG A 376 -36.07 -20.63 18.01
C ARG A 376 -37.55 -20.30 18.19
N GLN A 377 -37.92 -19.02 18.25
CA GLN A 377 -39.31 -18.60 18.35
C GLN A 377 -40.14 -19.06 17.15
N HIS A 378 -39.57 -19.03 15.96
CA HIS A 378 -40.24 -19.50 14.76
C HIS A 378 -40.43 -21.02 14.78
N PHE A 379 -39.41 -21.77 15.13
CA PHE A 379 -39.48 -23.23 15.32
C PHE A 379 -40.52 -23.63 16.38
N GLU A 380 -40.55 -23.00 17.56
CA GLU A 380 -41.48 -23.30 18.63
C GLU A 380 -42.94 -23.09 18.19
N ARG A 381 -43.22 -22.04 17.41
CA ARG A 381 -44.55 -21.80 16.83
C ARG A 381 -44.95 -22.92 15.86
N MET A 382 -44.06 -23.24 14.91
CA MET A 382 -44.31 -24.28 13.90
C MET A 382 -44.41 -25.67 14.53
N ALA A 383 -43.60 -25.99 15.51
CA ALA A 383 -43.64 -27.26 16.22
C ALA A 383 -44.94 -27.46 17.01
N THR A 384 -45.55 -26.37 17.49
CA THR A 384 -46.84 -26.41 18.17
C THR A 384 -47.99 -26.64 17.19
N GLU A 385 -47.89 -26.08 15.97
CA GLU A 385 -48.96 -26.15 14.96
C GLU A 385 -48.87 -27.42 14.07
N ALA A 386 -47.67 -27.84 13.70
CA ALA A 386 -47.43 -28.89 12.71
C ALA A 386 -46.10 -29.66 12.95
N ALA A 387 -45.97 -30.34 14.07
CA ALA A 387 -44.73 -31.04 14.49
C ALA A 387 -44.19 -32.06 13.48
N SER A 388 -45.03 -32.61 12.62
CA SER A 388 -44.63 -33.62 11.61
C SER A 388 -44.38 -33.03 10.21
N ASP A 389 -44.45 -31.72 10.04
CA ASP A 389 -44.23 -31.06 8.77
C ASP A 389 -42.70 -31.09 8.41
N PRO A 390 -42.33 -31.44 7.16
CA PRO A 390 -40.94 -31.33 6.68
C PRO A 390 -40.32 -29.97 6.92
N ILE A 391 -41.06 -28.87 6.83
CA ILE A 391 -40.61 -27.50 7.09
C ILE A 391 -40.18 -27.35 8.56
N THR A 392 -40.90 -27.93 9.51
CA THR A 392 -40.54 -27.90 10.95
C THR A 392 -39.18 -28.60 11.18
N TRP A 393 -38.90 -29.69 10.47
CA TRP A 393 -37.63 -30.39 10.55
C TRP A 393 -36.49 -29.60 9.90
N GLU A 394 -36.74 -28.83 8.86
CA GLU A 394 -35.76 -27.94 8.24
C GLU A 394 -35.39 -26.81 9.17
N LEU A 395 -36.37 -26.14 9.78
CA LEU A 395 -36.17 -25.10 10.81
C LEU A 395 -35.38 -25.63 12.01
N ALA A 396 -35.68 -26.85 12.48
CA ALA A 396 -34.92 -27.48 13.57
C ALA A 396 -33.43 -27.69 13.19
N ARG A 397 -33.15 -28.03 11.94
CA ARG A 397 -31.81 -28.22 11.46
C ARG A 397 -31.04 -26.88 11.35
N GLU A 398 -31.71 -25.85 10.84
CA GLU A 398 -31.15 -24.50 10.76
C GLU A 398 -30.83 -23.95 12.15
N LEU A 399 -31.78 -24.02 13.09
CA LEU A 399 -31.56 -23.61 14.47
C LEU A 399 -30.38 -24.35 15.12
N ALA A 400 -30.31 -25.67 14.96
CA ALA A 400 -29.21 -26.46 15.50
C ALA A 400 -27.85 -26.11 14.86
N GLN A 401 -27.85 -25.66 13.63
CA GLN A 401 -26.62 -25.18 12.95
C GLN A 401 -26.19 -23.82 13.48
N THR A 402 -27.13 -22.87 13.63
CA THR A 402 -26.86 -21.53 14.20
C THR A 402 -26.38 -21.65 15.65
N GLU A 403 -27.00 -22.51 16.49
CA GLU A 403 -26.53 -22.77 17.86
C GLU A 403 -25.10 -23.31 17.91
N ARG A 404 -24.75 -24.28 17.05
CA ARG A 404 -23.35 -24.79 16.96
C ARG A 404 -22.38 -23.72 16.53
N THR A 405 -22.74 -22.90 15.54
CA THR A 405 -21.90 -21.81 15.04
C THR A 405 -21.66 -20.78 16.14
N LEU A 406 -22.70 -20.38 16.86
CA LEU A 406 -22.63 -19.45 17.98
C LEU A 406 -21.76 -19.98 19.12
N ASP A 407 -21.92 -21.25 19.51
CA ASP A 407 -21.13 -21.91 20.54
C ASP A 407 -19.64 -22.00 20.15
N GLN A 408 -19.35 -22.30 18.89
CA GLN A 408 -17.98 -22.33 18.39
C GLN A 408 -17.37 -20.93 18.38
N ALA A 409 -18.11 -19.93 17.90
CA ALA A 409 -17.66 -18.55 17.83
C ALA A 409 -17.43 -17.96 19.24
N HIS A 410 -18.29 -18.23 20.21
CA HIS A 410 -18.07 -17.83 21.62
C HIS A 410 -16.81 -18.48 22.22
N ARG A 411 -16.59 -19.78 21.95
CA ARG A 411 -15.38 -20.48 22.44
C ARG A 411 -14.13 -19.88 21.79
N ALA A 412 -14.12 -19.70 20.47
CA ALA A 412 -13.02 -19.08 19.74
C ALA A 412 -12.72 -17.68 20.27
N ALA A 413 -13.76 -16.86 20.43
CA ALA A 413 -13.63 -15.50 20.94
C ALA A 413 -13.01 -15.43 22.35
N ARG A 414 -13.43 -16.29 23.29
CA ARG A 414 -12.85 -16.33 24.65
C ARG A 414 -11.39 -16.79 24.68
N MET A 415 -11.01 -17.66 23.74
CA MET A 415 -9.68 -18.25 23.70
C MET A 415 -8.66 -17.38 22.95
N GLU A 416 -9.11 -16.59 21.98
CA GLU A 416 -8.23 -15.91 21.02
C GLU A 416 -7.26 -14.93 21.68
N SER A 417 -7.73 -13.99 22.50
CA SER A 417 -6.85 -13.00 23.15
C SER A 417 -5.82 -13.66 24.06
N ARG A 418 -6.25 -14.63 24.87
CA ARG A 418 -5.33 -15.36 25.77
C ARG A 418 -4.38 -16.27 25.01
N ALA A 419 -4.88 -16.94 23.95
CA ALA A 419 -4.04 -17.79 23.11
C ALA A 419 -2.97 -16.98 22.40
N MET A 420 -3.34 -15.79 21.89
CA MET A 420 -2.40 -14.90 21.22
C MET A 420 -1.34 -14.36 22.18
N VAL A 421 -1.73 -13.87 23.36
CA VAL A 421 -0.78 -13.43 24.39
C VAL A 421 0.11 -14.59 24.87
N GLY A 422 -0.48 -15.76 25.10
CA GLY A 422 0.26 -16.97 25.44
C GLY A 422 1.21 -17.41 24.33
N GLY A 423 0.81 -17.26 23.06
CA GLY A 423 1.65 -17.53 21.90
C GLY A 423 2.84 -16.58 21.83
N LEU A 424 2.61 -15.26 21.95
CA LEU A 424 3.70 -14.27 22.02
C LEU A 424 4.65 -14.56 23.19
N GLY A 425 4.13 -14.87 24.37
CA GLY A 425 4.91 -15.23 25.53
C GLY A 425 5.83 -16.42 25.26
N LYS A 426 5.33 -17.50 24.63
CA LYS A 426 6.13 -18.68 24.27
C LYS A 426 7.28 -18.33 23.32
N VAL A 427 7.03 -17.52 22.30
CA VAL A 427 8.10 -17.08 21.37
C VAL A 427 9.12 -16.23 22.12
N LEU A 428 8.67 -15.27 22.93
CA LEU A 428 9.55 -14.41 23.72
C LEU A 428 10.39 -15.20 24.74
N GLU A 429 9.83 -16.24 25.38
CA GLU A 429 10.57 -17.16 26.26
C GLU A 429 11.58 -17.98 25.46
N ARG A 430 11.22 -18.48 24.29
CA ARG A 430 12.11 -19.26 23.42
C ARG A 430 13.39 -18.51 23.04
N PHE A 431 13.25 -17.20 22.82
CA PHE A 431 14.38 -16.30 22.51
C PHE A 431 14.95 -15.59 23.74
N SER A 432 14.52 -15.97 24.95
CA SER A 432 15.01 -15.45 26.22
C SER A 432 14.76 -13.94 26.44
N TYR A 433 13.68 -13.40 25.89
CA TYR A 433 13.16 -12.08 26.24
C TYR A 433 12.32 -12.12 27.52
N LEU A 434 11.71 -13.26 27.77
CA LEU A 434 11.05 -13.59 29.03
C LEU A 434 11.74 -14.80 29.69
N ALA A 435 11.70 -14.85 30.99
CA ALA A 435 12.12 -16.00 31.81
C ALA A 435 11.12 -16.18 32.96
N ALA A 436 10.30 -17.22 32.92
CA ALA A 436 9.19 -17.44 33.86
C ALA A 436 8.33 -16.15 33.98
N GLU A 437 7.82 -15.64 32.85
CA GLU A 437 7.00 -14.43 32.69
C GLU A 437 7.70 -13.11 33.08
N ARG A 438 8.98 -13.13 33.47
CA ARG A 438 9.73 -11.93 33.80
C ARG A 438 10.52 -11.45 32.60
N PRO A 439 10.39 -10.16 32.19
CA PRO A 439 11.26 -9.58 31.19
C PRO A 439 12.73 -9.70 31.57
N THR A 440 13.55 -10.17 30.65
CA THR A 440 15.01 -10.18 30.81
C THR A 440 15.60 -8.84 30.34
N TYR A 441 16.92 -8.66 30.48
CA TYR A 441 17.58 -7.47 29.91
C TYR A 441 17.40 -7.34 28.39
N LYS A 442 17.20 -8.44 27.66
CA LYS A 442 16.93 -8.42 26.22
C LYS A 442 15.61 -7.73 25.89
N ALA A 443 14.64 -7.77 26.78
CA ALA A 443 13.34 -7.16 26.55
C ALA A 443 13.44 -5.64 26.30
N SER A 444 14.42 -4.95 26.91
CA SER A 444 14.65 -3.52 26.69
C SER A 444 15.01 -3.20 25.24
N LEU A 445 15.70 -4.10 24.54
CA LEU A 445 16.03 -3.92 23.12
C LEU A 445 14.78 -3.87 22.24
N LEU A 446 13.78 -4.72 22.50
CA LEU A 446 12.54 -4.76 21.71
C LEU A 446 11.66 -3.52 21.87
N ARG A 447 11.78 -2.81 23.00
CA ARG A 447 10.88 -1.68 23.31
C ARG A 447 11.02 -0.50 22.37
N SER A 448 12.20 -0.32 21.78
CA SER A 448 12.52 0.81 20.89
C SER A 448 12.52 0.42 19.40
N ILE A 449 12.21 -0.83 19.06
CA ILE A 449 12.17 -1.30 17.66
C ILE A 449 10.72 -1.52 17.24
N PHE A 450 10.22 -0.67 16.35
CA PHE A 450 8.83 -0.64 15.90
C PHE A 450 8.63 -1.23 14.50
N ASP A 451 9.51 -2.11 14.07
CA ASP A 451 9.42 -2.84 12.80
C ASP A 451 8.73 -4.20 12.97
N THR A 452 8.13 -4.73 11.91
CA THR A 452 7.57 -6.09 11.89
C THR A 452 8.61 -7.15 12.20
N ASN A 453 9.87 -6.91 11.90
CA ASN A 453 11.01 -7.76 12.18
C ASN A 453 11.75 -7.38 13.47
N ALA A 454 11.08 -6.69 14.41
CA ALA A 454 11.68 -6.23 15.67
C ALA A 454 12.45 -7.32 16.42
N LEU A 455 11.90 -8.54 16.47
CA LEU A 455 12.56 -9.66 17.15
C LEU A 455 13.88 -10.05 16.47
N THR A 456 13.92 -10.08 15.12
CA THR A 456 15.14 -10.35 14.36
C THR A 456 16.17 -9.25 14.60
N LEU A 457 15.78 -7.99 14.49
CA LEU A 457 16.65 -6.83 14.70
C LEU A 457 17.24 -6.80 16.13
N ALA A 458 16.41 -7.07 17.13
CA ALA A 458 16.89 -7.18 18.51
C ALA A 458 17.85 -8.37 18.72
N GLU A 459 17.65 -9.49 18.01
CA GLU A 459 18.57 -10.62 18.02
C GLU A 459 19.92 -10.30 17.37
N LEU A 460 19.96 -9.45 16.32
CA LEU A 460 21.24 -8.99 15.74
C LEU A 460 22.11 -8.30 16.80
N ILE A 461 21.52 -7.41 17.60
CA ILE A 461 22.21 -6.73 18.71
C ILE A 461 22.58 -7.74 19.79
N SER A 462 21.60 -8.52 20.27
CA SER A 462 21.78 -9.44 21.39
C SER A 462 22.81 -10.54 21.13
N ARG A 463 22.95 -11.00 19.90
CA ARG A 463 23.93 -12.00 19.44
C ARG A 463 25.26 -11.40 19.01
N ARG A 464 25.40 -10.08 19.11
CA ARG A 464 26.60 -9.36 18.69
C ARG A 464 26.94 -9.52 17.21
N MET A 465 25.90 -9.72 16.37
CA MET A 465 26.10 -9.96 14.93
C MET A 465 26.50 -8.69 14.17
N LEU A 466 26.30 -7.51 14.76
CA LEU A 466 26.69 -6.21 14.20
C LEU A 466 28.09 -5.76 14.64
N GLU A 467 28.68 -6.40 15.66
CA GLU A 467 29.97 -5.98 16.19
C GLU A 467 31.12 -6.23 15.23
N GLY A 468 32.02 -5.25 15.15
CA GLY A 468 33.18 -5.26 14.26
C GLY A 468 32.82 -5.21 12.76
N LEU A 469 31.56 -4.89 12.40
CA LEU A 469 31.20 -4.49 11.05
C LEU A 469 31.61 -3.04 10.84
N GLU A 470 32.02 -2.71 9.60
CA GLU A 470 32.19 -1.33 9.19
C GLU A 470 30.84 -0.60 9.09
N PRO A 471 30.77 0.73 9.25
CA PRO A 471 29.52 1.49 9.16
C PRO A 471 28.72 1.22 7.87
N SER A 472 29.39 1.11 6.71
CA SER A 472 28.76 0.75 5.44
C SER A 472 28.17 -0.66 5.43
N GLU A 473 28.83 -1.61 6.11
CA GLU A 473 28.33 -2.98 6.28
C GLU A 473 27.10 -3.01 7.21
N ILE A 474 27.05 -2.19 8.26
CA ILE A 474 25.89 -2.06 9.14
C ILE A 474 24.69 -1.47 8.36
N ALA A 475 24.92 -0.43 7.56
CA ALA A 475 23.88 0.13 6.68
C ALA A 475 23.31 -0.94 5.75
N GLU A 476 24.17 -1.78 5.16
CA GLU A 476 23.73 -2.89 4.32
C GLU A 476 22.87 -3.91 5.09
N VAL A 477 23.28 -4.32 6.28
CA VAL A 477 22.50 -5.26 7.11
C VAL A 477 21.11 -4.70 7.44
N CYS A 478 21.02 -3.41 7.80
CA CYS A 478 19.75 -2.75 8.07
C CYS A 478 18.86 -2.67 6.82
N SER A 479 19.45 -2.50 5.64
CA SER A 479 18.71 -2.41 4.39
C SER A 479 17.94 -3.69 4.03
N TRP A 480 18.38 -4.86 4.49
CA TRP A 480 17.68 -6.13 4.25
C TRP A 480 16.26 -6.15 4.81
N PHE A 481 15.95 -5.30 5.78
CA PHE A 481 14.64 -5.14 6.42
C PHE A 481 13.82 -4.00 5.84
N SER A 482 14.37 -3.26 4.87
CA SER A 482 13.77 -2.00 4.39
C SER A 482 12.85 -2.16 3.19
N PHE A 483 12.78 -3.35 2.58
CA PHE A 483 12.06 -3.54 1.33
C PHE A 483 11.15 -4.77 1.37
N ASP A 484 9.84 -4.53 1.40
CA ASP A 484 8.81 -5.56 1.60
C ASP A 484 8.21 -6.10 0.28
N ARG A 485 8.69 -5.63 -0.90
CA ARG A 485 8.09 -5.97 -2.18
C ARG A 485 8.76 -7.17 -2.83
N GLU A 486 7.97 -8.10 -3.31
CA GLU A 486 8.38 -9.12 -4.27
C GLU A 486 8.47 -8.48 -5.66
N ALA A 487 9.56 -7.82 -5.96
CA ALA A 487 9.86 -7.31 -7.30
C ALA A 487 11.08 -8.06 -7.86
N PRO A 488 11.13 -8.37 -9.15
CA PRO A 488 12.33 -8.93 -9.75
C PRO A 488 13.46 -7.92 -9.64
N MET A 489 14.41 -8.18 -8.75
CA MET A 489 15.60 -7.38 -8.54
C MET A 489 16.86 -8.22 -8.74
N ARG A 490 17.98 -7.55 -8.90
CA ARG A 490 19.28 -8.17 -9.03
C ARG A 490 20.15 -7.79 -7.85
N SER A 491 20.58 -8.79 -7.09
CA SER A 491 21.55 -8.60 -6.00
C SER A 491 22.84 -7.98 -6.52
N LEU A 492 23.39 -7.02 -5.77
CA LEU A 492 24.73 -6.50 -5.96
C LEU A 492 25.76 -7.32 -5.15
N PRO A 493 27.05 -7.23 -5.48
CA PRO A 493 28.08 -7.97 -4.77
C PRO A 493 28.14 -7.62 -3.28
N LEU A 494 28.33 -8.64 -2.45
CA LEU A 494 28.64 -8.50 -1.03
C LEU A 494 30.04 -9.04 -0.72
N THR A 495 30.66 -8.54 0.35
CA THR A 495 31.85 -9.16 0.94
C THR A 495 31.57 -10.60 1.36
N SER A 496 32.59 -11.45 1.48
CA SER A 496 32.41 -12.84 1.94
C SER A 496 31.87 -12.90 3.38
N ARG A 497 32.15 -11.87 4.19
CA ARG A 497 31.64 -11.71 5.55
C ARG A 497 30.13 -11.42 5.52
N LEU A 498 29.70 -10.42 4.77
CA LEU A 498 28.28 -10.06 4.65
C LEU A 498 27.42 -11.17 4.03
N ARG A 499 27.96 -11.93 3.08
CA ARG A 499 27.24 -13.11 2.54
C ARG A 499 26.94 -14.14 3.60
N ARG A 500 27.92 -14.49 4.44
CA ARG A 500 27.72 -15.43 5.55
C ARG A 500 26.74 -14.88 6.57
N LEU A 501 26.88 -13.60 6.92
CA LEU A 501 25.96 -12.95 7.86
C LEU A 501 24.51 -12.93 7.32
N HIS A 502 24.31 -12.68 6.03
CA HIS A 502 22.99 -12.73 5.42
C HIS A 502 22.35 -14.12 5.50
N GLU A 503 23.12 -15.18 5.26
CA GLU A 503 22.66 -16.56 5.43
C GLU A 503 22.30 -16.86 6.90
N GLU A 504 23.09 -16.36 7.85
CA GLU A 504 22.82 -16.49 9.29
C GLU A 504 21.53 -15.76 9.69
N VAL A 505 21.29 -14.55 9.14
CA VAL A 505 20.06 -13.78 9.38
C VAL A 505 18.84 -14.49 8.81
N LEU A 506 18.90 -15.01 7.57
CA LEU A 506 17.81 -15.81 7.00
C LEU A 506 17.53 -17.07 7.84
N GLY A 507 18.57 -17.76 8.31
CA GLY A 507 18.44 -18.90 9.22
C GLY A 507 17.83 -18.52 10.57
N LEU A 508 18.14 -17.33 11.09
CA LEU A 508 17.55 -16.80 12.31
C LEU A 508 16.07 -16.49 12.11
N GLN A 509 15.71 -15.79 11.03
CA GLN A 509 14.31 -15.50 10.68
C GLN A 509 13.47 -16.75 10.49
N THR A 510 14.01 -17.75 9.78
CA THR A 510 13.33 -19.03 9.60
C THR A 510 12.99 -19.65 10.97
N ARG A 511 13.92 -19.62 11.93
CA ARG A 511 13.67 -20.12 13.30
C ARG A 511 12.61 -19.30 14.04
N ILE A 512 12.60 -17.97 13.87
CA ILE A 512 11.58 -17.10 14.49
C ILE A 512 10.21 -17.45 13.93
N LEU A 513 10.06 -17.50 12.61
CA LEU A 513 8.80 -17.83 11.94
C LEU A 513 8.32 -19.26 12.27
N ASP A 514 9.22 -20.21 12.45
CA ASP A 514 8.88 -21.57 12.88
C ASP A 514 8.33 -21.60 14.31
N GLU A 515 8.91 -20.83 15.22
CA GLU A 515 8.42 -20.74 16.61
C GLU A 515 7.09 -19.94 16.67
N GLU A 516 6.91 -18.91 15.84
CA GLU A 516 5.64 -18.19 15.68
C GLU A 516 4.54 -19.14 15.19
N ARG A 517 4.80 -19.94 14.14
CA ARG A 517 3.84 -20.94 13.63
C ARG A 517 3.46 -21.98 14.70
N LYS A 518 4.42 -22.49 15.47
CA LYS A 518 4.16 -23.42 16.57
C LYS A 518 3.33 -22.78 17.69
N ALA A 519 3.51 -21.49 17.89
CA ALA A 519 2.79 -20.72 18.89
C ALA A 519 1.45 -20.15 18.37
N HIS A 520 1.11 -20.37 17.09
CA HIS A 520 -0.08 -19.84 16.41
C HIS A 520 -0.16 -18.31 16.45
N VAL A 521 0.97 -17.63 16.26
CA VAL A 521 1.06 -16.18 16.10
C VAL A 521 1.77 -15.85 14.78
N GLU A 522 1.40 -14.73 14.16
CA GLU A 522 1.99 -14.21 12.94
C GLU A 522 2.35 -12.74 13.17
N VAL A 523 3.61 -12.47 13.45
CA VAL A 523 4.12 -11.13 13.70
C VAL A 523 5.19 -10.76 12.68
N SER A 524 6.22 -11.61 12.56
CA SER A 524 7.38 -11.35 11.71
C SER A 524 7.13 -11.66 10.24
N ARG A 525 7.90 -11.02 9.35
CA ARG A 525 7.90 -11.28 7.91
C ARG A 525 9.30 -11.68 7.46
N MET A 526 9.39 -12.56 6.46
CA MET A 526 10.66 -12.90 5.84
C MET A 526 11.21 -11.69 5.07
N ILE A 527 12.50 -11.39 5.22
CA ILE A 527 13.18 -10.39 4.39
C ILE A 527 13.27 -10.88 2.94
N ASN A 528 13.41 -9.94 2.01
CA ASN A 528 13.64 -10.30 0.62
C ASN A 528 15.08 -10.84 0.45
N ALA A 529 15.21 -12.14 0.17
CA ALA A 529 16.51 -12.80 0.05
C ALA A 529 17.37 -12.28 -1.12
N ASP A 530 16.76 -11.60 -2.09
CA ASP A 530 17.47 -11.04 -3.25
C ASP A 530 17.92 -9.59 -3.03
N LEU A 531 17.47 -8.92 -1.99
CA LEU A 531 17.91 -7.57 -1.63
C LEU A 531 19.30 -7.62 -0.99
N LYS A 532 20.32 -7.34 -1.76
CA LYS A 532 21.73 -7.38 -1.30
C LYS A 532 22.57 -6.35 -2.00
N GLY A 533 23.50 -5.74 -1.25
CA GLY A 533 24.58 -4.89 -1.75
C GLY A 533 24.16 -3.50 -2.17
N VAL A 534 22.90 -3.14 -1.99
CA VAL A 534 22.32 -1.87 -2.46
C VAL A 534 22.74 -0.71 -1.56
N ALA A 535 22.54 -0.85 -0.25
CA ALA A 535 22.91 0.18 0.70
C ALA A 535 24.43 0.24 0.88
N LEU A 536 25.14 -0.89 0.76
CA LEU A 536 26.59 -0.94 0.74
C LEU A 536 27.16 -0.09 -0.40
N ALA A 537 26.70 -0.32 -1.64
CA ALA A 537 27.14 0.44 -2.81
C ALA A 537 26.87 1.94 -2.64
N TRP A 538 25.71 2.32 -2.10
CA TRP A 538 25.39 3.70 -1.81
C TRP A 538 26.32 4.28 -0.74
N ALA A 539 26.54 3.59 0.39
CA ALA A 539 27.41 4.04 1.48
C ALA A 539 28.89 4.14 1.03
N GLU A 540 29.34 3.31 0.08
CA GLU A 540 30.67 3.36 -0.51
C GLU A 540 30.85 4.46 -1.58
N GLY A 541 29.77 5.16 -1.96
CA GLY A 541 29.84 6.33 -2.83
C GLY A 541 29.37 6.12 -4.27
N ASP A 542 28.83 4.95 -4.63
CA ASP A 542 28.25 4.72 -5.98
C ASP A 542 27.08 5.68 -6.24
N ASP A 543 26.87 6.05 -7.50
CA ASP A 543 25.77 6.91 -7.92
C ASP A 543 24.41 6.18 -7.86
N LEU A 544 23.33 6.88 -7.44
CA LEU A 544 21.99 6.32 -7.33
C LEU A 544 21.51 5.69 -8.64
N GLY A 545 21.74 6.38 -9.77
CA GLY A 545 21.34 5.90 -11.09
C GLY A 545 22.07 4.62 -11.50
N GLU A 546 23.34 4.47 -11.15
CA GLU A 546 24.11 3.25 -11.41
C GLU A 546 23.63 2.08 -10.54
N ILE A 547 23.38 2.34 -9.25
CA ILE A 547 22.82 1.35 -8.33
C ILE A 547 21.44 0.89 -8.84
N ALA A 548 20.56 1.83 -9.20
CA ALA A 548 19.23 1.55 -9.73
C ALA A 548 19.28 0.67 -10.99
N ALA A 549 20.15 1.00 -11.95
CA ALA A 549 20.33 0.23 -13.18
C ALA A 549 20.89 -1.18 -12.91
N ARG A 550 21.90 -1.32 -12.04
CA ARG A 550 22.52 -2.61 -11.71
C ARG A 550 21.60 -3.53 -10.90
N SER A 551 20.82 -2.96 -9.96
CA SER A 551 19.92 -3.70 -9.09
C SER A 551 18.53 -3.94 -9.69
N ARG A 552 18.17 -3.20 -10.76
CA ARG A 552 16.81 -3.14 -11.33
C ARG A 552 15.76 -2.62 -10.36
N ILE A 553 16.16 -1.85 -9.37
CA ILE A 553 15.24 -1.15 -8.46
C ILE A 553 14.97 0.24 -9.05
N ALA A 554 13.72 0.68 -9.06
CA ALA A 554 13.40 2.03 -9.50
C ALA A 554 14.06 3.08 -8.58
N GLU A 555 14.51 4.21 -9.14
CA GLU A 555 15.24 5.26 -8.42
C GLU A 555 14.52 5.73 -7.15
N GLY A 556 13.21 5.98 -7.23
CA GLY A 556 12.44 6.38 -6.06
C GLY A 556 12.21 5.27 -5.03
N ASP A 557 12.13 3.98 -5.46
CA ASP A 557 12.10 2.85 -4.52
C ASP A 557 13.44 2.71 -3.80
N LEU A 558 14.55 2.98 -4.50
CA LEU A 558 15.88 2.97 -3.90
C LEU A 558 16.03 4.06 -2.84
N VAL A 559 15.56 5.29 -3.12
CA VAL A 559 15.54 6.37 -2.11
C VAL A 559 14.64 5.98 -0.93
N GLY A 560 13.44 5.44 -1.18
CA GLY A 560 12.55 4.98 -0.12
C GLY A 560 13.16 3.86 0.74
N LEU A 561 13.90 2.93 0.12
CA LEU A 561 14.66 1.87 0.80
C LEU A 561 15.72 2.48 1.72
N LEU A 562 16.51 3.43 1.22
CA LEU A 562 17.56 4.09 2.01
C LEU A 562 16.97 4.91 3.17
N GLN A 563 15.86 5.60 2.96
CA GLN A 563 15.14 6.30 4.03
C GLN A 563 14.60 5.35 5.10
N LYS A 564 14.03 4.21 4.72
CA LYS A 564 13.60 3.19 5.69
C LYS A 564 14.81 2.55 6.41
N THR A 565 15.95 2.45 5.74
CA THR A 565 17.22 2.00 6.37
C THR A 565 17.68 2.98 7.44
N LEU A 566 17.60 4.29 7.17
CA LEU A 566 17.88 5.34 8.16
C LEU A 566 16.95 5.24 9.38
N ASP A 567 15.67 4.98 9.16
CA ASP A 567 14.71 4.78 10.26
C ASP A 567 15.09 3.57 11.11
N ILE A 568 15.45 2.44 10.50
CA ILE A 568 15.89 1.23 11.21
C ILE A 568 17.19 1.49 11.99
N LEU A 569 18.17 2.19 11.41
CA LEU A 569 19.39 2.61 12.11
C LEU A 569 19.07 3.43 13.34
N GLY A 570 18.16 4.41 13.24
CA GLY A 570 17.67 5.21 14.35
C GLY A 570 17.02 4.38 15.45
N GLN A 571 16.19 3.39 15.08
CA GLN A 571 15.55 2.47 16.03
C GLN A 571 16.58 1.56 16.74
N LEU A 572 17.55 1.02 16.01
CA LEU A 572 18.65 0.22 16.61
C LEU A 572 19.49 1.06 17.54
N ARG A 573 19.85 2.31 17.18
CA ARG A 573 20.55 3.24 18.04
C ARG A 573 19.78 3.47 19.33
N GLY A 574 18.50 3.82 19.26
CA GLY A 574 17.64 3.98 20.43
C GLY A 574 17.53 2.72 21.28
N ALA A 575 17.47 1.53 20.65
CA ALA A 575 17.47 0.27 21.37
C ALA A 575 18.76 0.01 22.15
N VAL A 576 19.92 0.35 21.57
CA VAL A 576 21.24 0.23 22.24
C VAL A 576 21.41 1.27 23.34
N GLU A 577 21.01 2.53 23.10
CA GLU A 577 21.08 3.62 24.09
C GLU A 577 20.27 3.31 25.35
N HIS A 578 19.04 2.81 25.17
CA HIS A 578 18.09 2.56 26.27
C HIS A 578 18.12 1.13 26.79
N ALA A 579 19.10 0.31 26.38
CA ALA A 579 19.21 -1.07 26.84
C ALA A 579 19.54 -1.15 28.32
N ASP A 580 18.72 -1.86 29.10
CA ASP A 580 18.93 -2.15 30.52
C ASP A 580 19.96 -3.31 30.72
N VAL A 581 21.22 -3.05 30.37
CA VAL A 581 22.26 -4.08 30.50
C VAL A 581 22.79 -4.14 31.94
N PRO A 582 22.64 -5.28 32.66
CA PRO A 582 23.14 -5.41 34.01
C PRO A 582 24.66 -5.19 34.07
N ALA A 583 25.17 -4.52 35.13
CA ALA A 583 26.58 -4.20 35.30
C ALA A 583 27.53 -5.40 35.10
N ARG A 584 27.10 -6.60 35.52
CA ARG A 584 27.87 -7.86 35.36
C ARG A 584 27.99 -8.33 33.90
N ARG A 585 27.26 -7.72 32.95
CA ARG A 585 27.27 -8.05 31.51
C ARG A 585 27.72 -6.89 30.65
N GLN A 586 28.00 -5.71 31.23
CA GLN A 586 28.45 -4.52 30.50
C GLN A 586 29.77 -4.80 29.76
N ASP A 587 30.68 -5.61 30.33
CA ASP A 587 31.91 -6.00 29.67
C ASP A 587 31.74 -6.89 28.42
N ARG A 588 30.53 -7.39 28.18
CA ARG A 588 30.21 -8.25 27.03
C ARG A 588 29.42 -7.53 25.93
N PHE A 589 29.16 -6.25 26.12
CA PHE A 589 28.35 -5.43 25.19
C PHE A 589 29.08 -4.11 24.98
N ASP A 590 29.84 -4.03 23.90
CA ASP A 590 30.56 -2.81 23.53
C ASP A 590 29.61 -1.77 22.97
N ARG A 591 28.87 -1.12 23.87
CA ARG A 591 27.84 -0.13 23.55
C ARG A 591 28.40 1.11 22.84
N PRO A 592 29.54 1.71 23.30
CA PRO A 592 30.08 2.91 22.67
C PRO A 592 30.45 2.71 21.20
N GLU A 593 31.23 1.66 20.91
CA GLU A 593 31.67 1.34 19.55
C GLU A 593 30.49 1.09 18.59
N LEU A 594 29.49 0.30 19.02
CA LEU A 594 28.31 0.03 18.20
C LEU A 594 27.48 1.31 17.96
N LEU A 595 27.33 2.20 18.96
CA LEU A 595 26.63 3.46 18.81
C LEU A 595 27.34 4.40 17.83
N GLU A 596 28.66 4.46 17.88
CA GLU A 596 29.49 5.22 16.95
C GLU A 596 29.31 4.69 15.52
N CYS A 597 29.45 3.37 15.31
CA CYS A 597 29.24 2.76 13.99
C CYS A 597 27.81 2.96 13.44
N LEU A 598 26.79 2.91 14.31
CA LEU A 598 25.40 3.17 13.89
C LEU A 598 25.21 4.64 13.48
N ALA A 599 25.84 5.59 14.17
CA ALA A 599 25.79 7.00 13.81
C ALA A 599 26.54 7.28 12.49
N GLU A 600 27.73 6.73 12.31
CA GLU A 600 28.48 6.84 11.06
C GLU A 600 27.74 6.18 9.88
N ALA A 601 27.06 5.04 10.11
CA ALA A 601 26.23 4.40 9.08
C ALA A 601 25.05 5.30 8.64
N ASP A 602 24.42 6.02 9.58
CA ASP A 602 23.37 7.01 9.29
C ASP A 602 23.94 8.16 8.43
N ASP A 603 25.11 8.70 8.81
CA ASP A 603 25.76 9.80 8.07
C ASP A 603 26.15 9.38 6.64
N LEU A 604 26.64 8.16 6.44
CA LEU A 604 27.00 7.64 5.11
C LEU A 604 25.81 7.56 4.16
N LEU A 605 24.62 7.30 4.67
CA LEU A 605 23.41 7.23 3.85
C LEU A 605 22.80 8.61 3.54
N ARG A 606 23.09 9.64 4.36
CA ARG A 606 22.57 11.01 4.22
C ARG A 606 23.39 11.81 3.22
N ARG A 607 23.19 11.56 1.93
CA ARG A 607 23.83 12.32 0.87
C ARG A 607 22.93 12.46 -0.36
N GLY A 608 23.26 13.40 -1.24
CA GLY A 608 22.59 13.61 -2.52
C GLY A 608 21.07 13.69 -2.39
N VAL A 609 20.36 13.08 -3.32
CA VAL A 609 18.89 13.11 -3.38
C VAL A 609 18.21 12.48 -2.16
N VAL A 610 18.88 11.61 -1.40
CA VAL A 610 18.32 11.04 -0.16
C VAL A 610 18.20 12.13 0.90
N GLU A 611 19.24 12.92 1.12
CA GLU A 611 19.25 14.04 2.06
C GLU A 611 18.31 15.16 1.60
N GLU A 612 18.33 15.51 0.32
CA GLU A 612 17.41 16.51 -0.24
C GLU A 612 15.94 16.09 -0.05
N SER A 613 15.63 14.82 -0.28
CA SER A 613 14.29 14.29 -0.07
C SER A 613 13.84 14.41 1.40
N TYR A 614 14.76 14.21 2.34
CA TYR A 614 14.47 14.39 3.75
C TYR A 614 14.26 15.88 4.09
N ARG A 615 15.14 16.77 3.57
CA ARG A 615 15.04 18.22 3.77
C ARG A 615 13.70 18.76 3.25
N TRP A 616 13.29 18.34 2.05
CA TRP A 616 12.00 18.74 1.47
C TRP A 616 10.81 18.21 2.27
N ALA A 617 10.89 17.00 2.80
CA ALA A 617 9.82 16.44 3.63
C ALA A 617 9.59 17.25 4.92
N VAL A 618 10.64 17.88 5.46
CA VAL A 618 10.57 18.69 6.70
C VAL A 618 10.22 20.14 6.43
N ALA A 619 10.88 20.75 5.43
CA ALA A 619 10.80 22.19 5.17
C ALA A 619 9.93 22.57 3.95
N GLY A 620 9.49 21.59 3.16
CA GLY A 620 8.89 21.81 1.85
C GLY A 620 9.94 22.02 0.75
N PRO A 621 9.51 22.02 -0.52
CA PRO A 621 10.39 22.35 -1.63
C PRO A 621 10.91 23.79 -1.54
N PRO A 622 12.17 24.04 -1.96
CA PRO A 622 12.76 25.38 -1.91
C PRO A 622 12.02 26.36 -2.82
N GLU A 623 12.01 27.64 -2.44
CA GLU A 623 11.49 28.69 -3.32
C GLU A 623 12.37 28.80 -4.58
N PRO A 624 11.80 29.12 -5.75
CA PRO A 624 12.56 29.30 -6.98
C PRO A 624 13.52 30.50 -6.87
N GLU A 625 14.80 30.26 -7.05
CA GLU A 625 15.82 31.34 -7.06
C GLU A 625 16.09 31.80 -8.50
N GLU A 626 16.12 33.13 -8.73
CA GLU A 626 16.44 33.72 -10.02
C GLU A 626 17.86 33.35 -10.45
N GLY A 627 18.01 32.81 -11.67
CA GLY A 627 19.32 32.42 -12.23
C GLY A 627 19.81 31.03 -11.86
N ALA A 628 19.08 30.28 -11.03
CA ALA A 628 19.43 28.91 -10.66
C ALA A 628 19.09 27.86 -11.77
N ASP A 629 18.58 28.30 -12.91
CA ASP A 629 18.14 27.46 -14.04
C ASP A 629 19.17 27.29 -15.17
N ASP A 630 20.39 27.81 -14.99
CA ASP A 630 21.48 27.77 -16.01
C ASP A 630 22.19 26.41 -16.13
N TRP A 631 21.51 25.31 -15.84
CA TRP A 631 22.05 23.96 -16.04
C TRP A 631 21.35 23.21 -17.17
N GLU A 632 22.15 22.48 -17.95
CA GLU A 632 21.64 21.66 -19.04
C GLU A 632 21.25 20.27 -18.55
N LEU A 633 20.15 19.74 -19.11
CA LEU A 633 19.83 18.33 -18.92
C LEU A 633 20.90 17.49 -19.61
N PRO A 634 21.44 16.47 -18.95
CA PRO A 634 22.36 15.56 -19.61
C PRO A 634 21.65 14.86 -20.79
N PRO A 635 22.42 14.48 -21.84
CA PRO A 635 21.84 13.75 -22.96
C PRO A 635 21.15 12.46 -22.49
N GLU A 636 20.00 12.15 -23.10
CA GLU A 636 19.27 10.92 -22.78
C GLU A 636 20.19 9.70 -22.88
N ARG A 637 20.24 8.91 -21.81
CA ARG A 637 20.85 7.58 -21.90
C ARG A 637 20.04 6.75 -22.91
N PRO A 638 20.68 6.12 -23.90
CA PRO A 638 19.94 5.27 -24.82
C PRO A 638 19.19 4.19 -24.04
N PRO A 639 17.98 3.81 -24.48
CA PRO A 639 17.24 2.73 -23.83
C PRO A 639 18.14 1.50 -23.77
N GLU A 640 18.18 0.84 -22.61
CA GLU A 640 18.91 -0.42 -22.47
C GLU A 640 18.44 -1.40 -23.56
N PRO A 641 19.36 -2.08 -24.25
CA PRO A 641 18.97 -3.07 -25.24
C PRO A 641 18.16 -4.16 -24.53
N GLU A 642 16.97 -4.44 -25.07
CA GLU A 642 16.11 -5.53 -24.59
C GLU A 642 16.94 -6.81 -24.39
N PRO A 643 16.71 -7.56 -23.31
CA PRO A 643 17.43 -8.79 -23.06
C PRO A 643 17.20 -9.75 -24.24
N ARG A 644 18.24 -10.00 -25.04
CA ARG A 644 18.20 -10.96 -26.15
C ARG A 644 17.72 -12.29 -25.61
N ASP A 645 16.59 -12.71 -26.13
CA ASP A 645 15.95 -13.99 -25.87
C ASP A 645 17.00 -15.13 -25.98
N ARG A 646 17.44 -15.67 -24.85
CA ARG A 646 18.30 -16.85 -24.84
C ARG A 646 17.43 -18.04 -25.12
N ARG A 647 17.29 -18.39 -26.39
CA ARG A 647 16.75 -19.70 -26.77
C ARG A 647 17.54 -20.79 -26.06
N PRO A 648 16.88 -21.75 -25.42
CA PRO A 648 17.57 -22.90 -24.85
C PRO A 648 18.31 -23.66 -25.97
N PRO A 649 19.48 -24.23 -25.70
CA PRO A 649 20.21 -25.03 -26.70
C PRO A 649 19.34 -26.21 -27.15
N PRO A 650 19.41 -26.57 -28.43
CA PRO A 650 18.67 -27.72 -28.94
C PRO A 650 19.13 -28.99 -28.21
N ARG A 651 18.17 -29.87 -27.85
CA ARG A 651 18.43 -31.18 -27.23
C ARG A 651 19.10 -32.12 -28.21
#